data_d6fb11bfccc6112d462d9bf1bd5d2d43
#
_entry.id   d6fb11bfccc6112d462d9bf1bd5d2d43
#
_cell.length_a   1.000
_cell.length_b   1.000
_cell.length_c   1.000
_cell.angle_alpha   90.00
_cell.angle_beta   90.00
_cell.angle_gamma   90.00
#
_symmetry.space_group_name_H-M   'P 1'
#
loop_
_entity.id
_entity.type
_entity.pdbx_description
1 polymer ?
#
loop_
_entity_poly.entity_id
_entity_poly.type
_entity_poly.pdbx_seq_one_letter_code
_entity_poly.pdbx_strand_id
1 'polypeptide(L)'
;MESNEIRQAFLDFFRSKGHEIVPSAPMVVKGDPTLMFTNAGMNQFKDIFLGNAPRKYPRAADTQKCLRVSGKHNDLEEVRHDTYHHTMFEMLGNWSYGDYFKREAIEWAWELLTEVYKLPAERMYATVFEGSEEDGVPFDSEAYDVWARFLPADHIIRGNKHDNFWEMGETGPCGPCSEIHFDLRDEAEIAARPGREMVNTGHPQVIEIWNLVFMQFNRKANGTLEPLPAKNVDTGMGFERLCMIMQGKKSNYDTDVFQPTIGRLAALSGKSYGADAKCDVAMRVVADHLRAIAFSIADGQLPSNVKAGYVIRRILRRAVRYGYTYLGFTEPFICKLVAGLVAQMGDQFPELRAQQTLIERVIEEEESSFLRTLATGITLLDGVIAEVKKQGGTKISGHDAFVLYDTYGFPIDLTELIAREQDVEVDLSAFETELQAQKERSRNAAAVATDDWQELFPLAQSEFVGYDTLTAPVRIARYRRVSAKNRTTYQLVFDRTPFYGNSGGQIGDVGFIENADEKIDVVATDKENGLIIHIVDKLPENPAADFTAVVDPAKRQAAANNHTATHLLDAALRKVLGTHVEQKGSFVTPDYLRFDFSHFRKVTPAELREVERLVNREIRANHPLVERRDATLAEAQAEGAIMLFGEKYGDRVRMVRFGDSVELCGGTHTCATGTIGFFKIVSESAVSAGVRRIEAVTGEGAEKVLYAAEDTLQNVAEFLNNTQVVQAIKKIVESNDALSKEVEAMRQEQVREWADRLVKSLPEQNGVILMAKQSEQMPAFIKDLAYNLRARVHNLVMVVGTCQEGKPSLTIMLGDDVVAKGVNAGKVIREAAREMNGGGGGQPFFATAGGKNPDKLQAAIDKAVELIMDELK
;
A
#
# COMPACT_ATOMS: atom_id res chain seq x y z
N MET A 1 4.39 -4.34 -39.51
CA MET A 1 3.20 -4.81 -38.76
C MET A 1 3.07 -3.97 -37.51
N GLU A 2 1.86 -3.59 -37.17
CA GLU A 2 1.55 -2.99 -35.86
C GLU A 2 1.51 -4.04 -34.75
N SER A 3 1.67 -3.61 -33.51
CA SER A 3 1.74 -4.49 -32.35
C SER A 3 0.52 -5.42 -32.20
N ASN A 4 -0.70 -4.91 -32.46
CA ASN A 4 -1.91 -5.73 -32.44
C ASN A 4 -1.94 -6.81 -33.54
N GLU A 5 -1.41 -6.50 -34.73
CA GLU A 5 -1.30 -7.47 -35.83
C GLU A 5 -0.26 -8.58 -35.49
N ILE A 6 0.85 -8.20 -34.85
CA ILE A 6 1.88 -9.14 -34.42
C ILE A 6 1.30 -10.12 -33.39
N ARG A 7 0.61 -9.61 -32.37
CA ARG A 7 -0.04 -10.44 -31.35
C ARG A 7 -1.07 -11.38 -31.98
N GLN A 8 -1.94 -10.85 -32.82
CA GLN A 8 -2.98 -11.65 -33.46
C GLN A 8 -2.40 -12.74 -34.37
N ALA A 9 -1.36 -12.45 -35.11
CA ALA A 9 -0.68 -13.43 -35.97
C ALA A 9 -0.11 -14.61 -35.17
N PHE A 10 0.45 -14.36 -33.97
CA PHE A 10 0.89 -15.42 -33.05
C PHE A 10 -0.26 -16.31 -32.63
N LEU A 11 -1.34 -15.70 -32.14
CA LEU A 11 -2.50 -16.45 -31.66
C LEU A 11 -3.18 -17.25 -32.74
N ASP A 12 -3.30 -16.69 -33.95
CA ASP A 12 -3.91 -17.38 -35.09
C ASP A 12 -3.02 -18.51 -35.61
N PHE A 13 -1.69 -18.34 -35.62
CA PHE A 13 -0.75 -19.38 -35.97
C PHE A 13 -0.89 -20.59 -35.03
N PHE A 14 -0.84 -20.37 -33.71
CA PHE A 14 -0.95 -21.47 -32.77
C PHE A 14 -2.36 -22.07 -32.70
N ARG A 15 -3.41 -21.28 -32.95
CA ARG A 15 -4.76 -21.81 -33.16
C ARG A 15 -4.79 -22.78 -34.37
N SER A 16 -4.09 -22.46 -35.46
CA SER A 16 -3.99 -23.34 -36.64
C SER A 16 -3.24 -24.65 -36.34
N LYS A 17 -2.34 -24.63 -35.34
CA LYS A 17 -1.63 -25.80 -34.83
C LYS A 17 -2.41 -26.56 -33.76
N GLY A 18 -3.69 -26.22 -33.52
CA GLY A 18 -4.58 -26.93 -32.60
C GLY A 18 -4.43 -26.53 -31.12
N HIS A 19 -3.88 -25.36 -30.85
CA HIS A 19 -3.81 -24.80 -29.48
C HIS A 19 -5.14 -24.12 -29.12
N GLU A 20 -5.59 -24.33 -27.89
CA GLU A 20 -6.66 -23.54 -27.30
C GLU A 20 -6.10 -22.17 -26.91
N ILE A 21 -6.78 -21.08 -27.34
CA ILE A 21 -6.38 -19.73 -26.97
C ILE A 21 -7.05 -19.40 -25.63
N VAL A 22 -6.23 -19.23 -24.61
CA VAL A 22 -6.68 -18.99 -23.24
C VAL A 22 -6.46 -17.51 -22.84
N PRO A 23 -7.26 -16.99 -21.90
CA PRO A 23 -7.04 -15.62 -21.41
C PRO A 23 -5.78 -15.53 -20.53
N SER A 24 -5.16 -14.35 -20.55
CA SER A 24 -4.07 -14.02 -19.64
C SER A 24 -4.50 -14.14 -18.18
N ALA A 25 -3.70 -14.79 -17.37
CA ALA A 25 -3.90 -14.81 -15.93
C ALA A 25 -3.62 -13.42 -15.30
N PRO A 26 -4.17 -13.11 -14.12
CA PRO A 26 -3.81 -11.92 -13.37
C PRO A 26 -2.30 -11.85 -13.08
N MET A 27 -1.76 -10.63 -13.10
CA MET A 27 -0.33 -10.41 -12.77
C MET A 27 -0.01 -10.66 -11.30
N VAL A 28 -0.99 -10.50 -10.41
CA VAL A 28 -0.81 -10.71 -8.97
C VAL A 28 -1.34 -12.08 -8.59
N VAL A 29 -0.43 -12.95 -8.14
CA VAL A 29 -0.77 -14.32 -7.77
C VAL A 29 -1.32 -14.33 -6.34
N LYS A 30 -2.53 -14.85 -6.17
CA LYS A 30 -3.14 -15.03 -4.84
C LYS A 30 -3.06 -16.49 -4.44
N GLY A 31 -2.60 -16.75 -3.20
CA GLY A 31 -2.59 -18.10 -2.62
C GLY A 31 -1.40 -18.98 -3.02
N ASP A 32 -0.42 -18.52 -3.79
CA ASP A 32 0.84 -19.22 -4.01
C ASP A 32 1.92 -18.68 -3.04
N PRO A 33 2.48 -19.52 -2.16
CA PRO A 33 3.50 -19.07 -1.20
C PRO A 33 4.86 -18.77 -1.86
N THR A 34 5.07 -19.23 -3.11
CA THR A 34 6.36 -19.14 -3.81
C THR A 34 6.41 -17.97 -4.80
N LEU A 35 5.26 -17.47 -5.25
CA LEU A 35 5.17 -16.41 -6.25
C LEU A 35 4.24 -15.29 -5.81
N MET A 36 4.78 -14.07 -5.81
CA MET A 36 3.99 -12.84 -5.56
C MET A 36 3.33 -12.32 -6.84
N PHE A 37 4.03 -12.44 -7.96
CA PHE A 37 3.61 -11.97 -9.27
C PHE A 37 3.77 -13.05 -10.33
N THR A 38 2.95 -13.00 -11.35
CA THR A 38 3.10 -13.81 -12.57
C THR A 38 4.32 -13.29 -13.33
N ASN A 39 5.43 -14.02 -13.30
CA ASN A 39 6.70 -13.64 -13.91
C ASN A 39 6.98 -14.37 -15.23
N ALA A 40 6.17 -15.39 -15.56
CA ALA A 40 6.25 -16.17 -16.79
C ALA A 40 4.87 -16.72 -17.18
N GLY A 41 4.66 -17.00 -18.47
CA GLY A 41 3.41 -17.53 -19.01
C GLY A 41 2.95 -18.84 -18.38
N MET A 42 3.90 -19.70 -18.01
CA MET A 42 3.63 -21.01 -17.44
C MET A 42 3.05 -20.98 -16.01
N ASN A 43 3.13 -19.86 -15.31
CA ASN A 43 2.73 -19.80 -13.90
C ASN A 43 1.27 -20.27 -13.70
N GLN A 44 0.37 -19.90 -14.59
CA GLN A 44 -1.03 -20.35 -14.54
C GLN A 44 -1.21 -21.86 -14.76
N PHE A 45 -0.23 -22.56 -15.33
CA PHE A 45 -0.26 -23.98 -15.67
C PHE A 45 0.63 -24.86 -14.78
N LYS A 46 1.27 -24.27 -13.75
CA LYS A 46 2.20 -24.95 -12.85
C LYS A 46 1.67 -26.29 -12.32
N ASP A 47 0.43 -26.32 -11.86
CA ASP A 47 -0.19 -27.52 -11.30
C ASP A 47 -0.45 -28.62 -12.37
N ILE A 48 -0.66 -28.22 -13.62
CA ILE A 48 -0.79 -29.17 -14.74
C ILE A 48 0.55 -29.83 -15.04
N PHE A 49 1.64 -29.04 -15.07
CA PHE A 49 3.00 -29.57 -15.27
C PHE A 49 3.43 -30.53 -14.17
N LEU A 50 3.08 -30.23 -12.93
CA LEU A 50 3.37 -31.07 -11.76
C LEU A 50 2.46 -32.30 -11.65
N GLY A 51 1.40 -32.37 -12.46
CA GLY A 51 0.40 -33.47 -12.40
C GLY A 51 -0.59 -33.30 -11.23
N ASN A 52 -0.62 -32.16 -10.56
CA ASN A 52 -1.52 -31.84 -9.45
C ASN A 52 -2.95 -31.47 -9.93
N ALA A 53 -3.07 -31.04 -11.19
CA ALA A 53 -4.34 -30.68 -11.81
C ALA A 53 -4.54 -31.41 -13.14
N PRO A 54 -5.78 -31.79 -13.51
CA PRO A 54 -6.08 -32.39 -14.79
C PRO A 54 -5.90 -31.37 -15.92
N ARG A 55 -5.34 -31.79 -17.05
CA ARG A 55 -5.32 -30.98 -18.28
C ARG A 55 -6.72 -30.86 -18.89
N LYS A 56 -7.14 -29.63 -19.20
CA LYS A 56 -8.42 -29.37 -19.90
C LYS A 56 -8.28 -29.56 -21.42
N TYR A 57 -7.11 -29.29 -21.96
CA TYR A 57 -6.73 -29.34 -23.37
C TYR A 57 -5.27 -29.82 -23.48
N PRO A 58 -4.87 -30.45 -24.60
CA PRO A 58 -3.49 -30.93 -24.75
C PRO A 58 -2.50 -29.81 -25.04
N ARG A 59 -2.97 -28.71 -25.63
CA ARG A 59 -2.18 -27.54 -26.05
C ARG A 59 -2.88 -26.23 -25.67
N ALA A 60 -2.12 -25.25 -25.29
CA ALA A 60 -2.63 -23.89 -25.07
C ALA A 60 -1.70 -22.83 -25.67
N ALA A 61 -2.25 -21.65 -25.97
CA ALA A 61 -1.46 -20.47 -26.29
C ALA A 61 -2.17 -19.20 -25.78
N ASP A 62 -1.37 -18.20 -25.42
CA ASP A 62 -1.92 -16.87 -25.02
C ASP A 62 -0.89 -15.75 -25.21
N THR A 63 -1.32 -14.56 -24.84
CA THR A 63 -0.44 -13.44 -24.49
C THR A 63 -0.57 -13.15 -23.01
N GLN A 64 0.42 -13.56 -22.22
CA GLN A 64 0.40 -13.44 -20.76
C GLN A 64 1.01 -12.13 -20.30
N LYS A 65 0.28 -11.38 -19.47
CA LYS A 65 0.80 -10.23 -18.71
C LYS A 65 1.79 -10.73 -17.66
N CYS A 66 3.04 -10.31 -17.75
CA CYS A 66 4.09 -10.66 -16.79
C CYS A 66 4.59 -9.43 -16.05
N LEU A 67 4.92 -9.59 -14.76
CA LEU A 67 5.47 -8.54 -13.92
C LEU A 67 6.75 -9.02 -13.23
N ARG A 68 7.90 -8.40 -13.57
CA ARG A 68 9.23 -8.74 -13.04
C ARG A 68 9.80 -7.58 -12.23
N VAL A 69 9.44 -7.52 -10.93
CA VAL A 69 9.77 -6.41 -10.02
C VAL A 69 10.21 -6.88 -8.63
N SER A 70 10.44 -8.18 -8.46
CA SER A 70 10.88 -8.77 -7.19
C SER A 70 11.41 -10.19 -7.37
N GLY A 71 12.19 -10.67 -6.40
CA GLY A 71 12.72 -12.03 -6.38
C GLY A 71 13.87 -12.27 -7.36
N LYS A 72 13.96 -13.50 -7.91
CA LYS A 72 15.00 -13.93 -8.86
C LYS A 72 14.94 -13.13 -10.17
N HIS A 73 13.74 -12.73 -10.60
CA HIS A 73 13.48 -11.95 -11.81
C HIS A 73 13.04 -10.54 -11.41
N ASN A 74 13.94 -9.57 -11.42
CA ASN A 74 13.69 -8.19 -11.03
C ASN A 74 14.31 -7.22 -12.03
N ASP A 75 13.50 -6.73 -12.95
CA ASP A 75 13.91 -5.82 -14.03
C ASP A 75 13.66 -4.34 -13.66
N LEU A 76 13.17 -4.04 -12.46
CA LEU A 76 12.79 -2.68 -12.04
C LEU A 76 13.92 -1.66 -12.19
N GLU A 77 15.14 -2.05 -11.85
CA GLU A 77 16.29 -1.14 -11.95
C GLU A 77 16.78 -1.00 -13.39
N GLU A 78 16.67 -2.05 -14.23
CA GLU A 78 17.12 -2.07 -15.62
C GLU A 78 16.31 -1.11 -16.51
N VAL A 79 15.04 -0.85 -16.18
CA VAL A 79 14.11 0.01 -16.95
C VAL A 79 14.64 1.43 -17.22
N ARG A 80 15.68 1.91 -16.53
CA ARG A 80 16.31 3.20 -16.84
C ARG A 80 17.64 3.07 -17.57
N HIS A 81 18.25 1.88 -17.50
CA HIS A 81 19.63 1.65 -17.97
C HIS A 81 19.67 1.14 -19.40
N ASP A 82 18.73 0.27 -19.76
CA ASP A 82 18.66 -0.28 -21.11
C ASP A 82 17.37 0.09 -21.85
N THR A 83 17.15 -0.52 -23.00
CA THR A 83 16.05 -0.19 -23.92
C THR A 83 15.12 -1.36 -24.22
N TYR A 84 15.27 -2.49 -23.51
CA TYR A 84 14.56 -3.73 -23.82
C TYR A 84 14.03 -4.49 -22.57
N HIS A 85 14.39 -4.10 -21.34
CA HIS A 85 13.77 -4.61 -20.13
C HIS A 85 12.58 -3.77 -19.67
N HIS A 86 11.57 -4.41 -19.10
CA HIS A 86 10.32 -3.80 -18.66
C HIS A 86 9.89 -4.36 -17.31
N THR A 87 9.24 -3.52 -16.49
CA THR A 87 8.58 -3.98 -15.26
C THR A 87 7.39 -4.86 -15.59
N MET A 88 6.55 -4.44 -16.54
CA MET A 88 5.45 -5.22 -17.11
C MET A 88 5.70 -5.42 -18.60
N PHE A 89 5.58 -6.66 -19.06
CA PHE A 89 5.67 -7.02 -20.47
C PHE A 89 4.66 -8.11 -20.84
N GLU A 90 4.38 -8.25 -22.11
CA GLU A 90 3.59 -9.35 -22.63
C GLU A 90 4.52 -10.51 -23.05
N MET A 91 4.21 -11.70 -22.60
CA MET A 91 4.86 -12.92 -23.02
C MET A 91 3.91 -13.70 -23.93
N LEU A 92 4.25 -13.80 -25.20
CA LEU A 92 3.54 -14.69 -26.12
C LEU A 92 4.00 -16.12 -25.85
N GLY A 93 3.08 -16.96 -25.38
CA GLY A 93 3.39 -18.32 -24.94
C GLY A 93 2.58 -19.37 -25.66
N ASN A 94 3.23 -20.53 -25.89
CA ASN A 94 2.56 -21.75 -26.31
C ASN A 94 3.03 -22.93 -25.48
N TRP A 95 2.10 -23.77 -25.10
CA TRP A 95 2.30 -24.90 -24.16
C TRP A 95 1.82 -26.22 -24.71
N SER A 96 2.60 -27.28 -24.40
CA SER A 96 2.20 -28.67 -24.59
C SER A 96 2.17 -29.41 -23.26
N TYR A 97 1.08 -30.09 -23.00
CA TYR A 97 0.92 -30.88 -21.78
C TYR A 97 1.02 -32.38 -22.11
N GLY A 98 2.26 -32.83 -22.48
CA GLY A 98 2.55 -34.17 -22.85
C GLY A 98 1.98 -34.60 -24.22
N ASP A 99 1.87 -33.66 -25.17
CA ASP A 99 1.32 -33.90 -26.49
C ASP A 99 2.41 -33.83 -27.58
N TYR A 100 3.09 -32.69 -27.74
CA TYR A 100 4.27 -32.52 -28.56
C TYR A 100 5.49 -32.11 -27.73
N PHE A 101 6.69 -32.19 -28.34
CA PHE A 101 7.93 -31.89 -27.62
C PHE A 101 8.91 -31.08 -28.50
N LYS A 102 10.21 -31.21 -28.32
CA LYS A 102 11.27 -30.38 -28.88
C LYS A 102 11.15 -30.20 -30.41
N ARG A 103 10.90 -31.27 -31.13
CA ARG A 103 10.87 -31.22 -32.59
C ARG A 103 9.80 -30.26 -33.09
N GLU A 104 8.56 -30.47 -32.70
CA GLU A 104 7.44 -29.64 -33.16
C GLU A 104 7.58 -28.21 -32.64
N ALA A 105 8.04 -28.02 -31.39
CA ALA A 105 8.25 -26.70 -30.82
C ALA A 105 9.24 -25.89 -31.65
N ILE A 106 10.37 -26.46 -32.01
CA ILE A 106 11.41 -25.80 -32.84
C ILE A 106 10.94 -25.59 -34.29
N GLU A 107 10.32 -26.61 -34.92
CA GLU A 107 9.80 -26.51 -36.26
C GLU A 107 8.74 -25.40 -36.37
N TRP A 108 7.81 -25.27 -35.42
CA TRP A 108 6.79 -24.22 -35.40
C TRP A 108 7.35 -22.85 -35.05
N ALA A 109 8.33 -22.78 -34.17
CA ALA A 109 9.00 -21.53 -33.90
C ALA A 109 9.70 -20.98 -35.14
N TRP A 110 10.42 -21.86 -35.84
CA TRP A 110 11.05 -21.49 -37.11
C TRP A 110 10.05 -21.06 -38.19
N GLU A 111 8.99 -21.85 -38.42
CA GLU A 111 7.91 -21.53 -39.37
C GLU A 111 7.27 -20.19 -39.05
N LEU A 112 6.94 -19.91 -37.80
CA LEU A 112 6.34 -18.65 -37.40
C LEU A 112 7.27 -17.46 -37.71
N LEU A 113 8.54 -17.55 -37.33
CA LEU A 113 9.49 -16.44 -37.51
C LEU A 113 9.82 -16.19 -38.96
N THR A 114 10.01 -17.25 -39.77
CA THR A 114 10.46 -17.11 -41.13
C THR A 114 9.33 -17.02 -42.15
N GLU A 115 8.22 -17.73 -41.96
CA GLU A 115 7.14 -17.79 -42.92
C GLU A 115 6.01 -16.79 -42.64
N VAL A 116 5.70 -16.55 -41.36
CA VAL A 116 4.64 -15.60 -40.96
C VAL A 116 5.22 -14.20 -40.76
N TYR A 117 6.23 -14.07 -39.89
CA TYR A 117 6.86 -12.78 -39.63
C TYR A 117 7.91 -12.35 -40.64
N LYS A 118 8.34 -13.28 -41.52
CA LYS A 118 9.31 -13.00 -42.58
C LYS A 118 10.65 -12.43 -42.08
N LEU A 119 11.08 -12.87 -40.90
CA LEU A 119 12.37 -12.46 -40.37
C LEU A 119 13.52 -13.12 -41.16
N PRO A 120 14.62 -12.43 -41.43
CA PRO A 120 15.76 -12.95 -42.18
C PRO A 120 16.51 -14.00 -41.33
N ALA A 121 16.62 -15.21 -41.90
CA ALA A 121 17.21 -16.39 -41.23
C ALA A 121 18.69 -16.14 -40.86
N GLU A 122 19.42 -15.40 -41.70
CA GLU A 122 20.84 -15.09 -41.52
C GLU A 122 21.13 -14.20 -40.31
N ARG A 123 20.11 -13.57 -39.74
CA ARG A 123 20.23 -12.75 -38.50
C ARG A 123 19.84 -13.49 -37.23
N MET A 124 19.41 -14.74 -37.36
CA MET A 124 18.95 -15.53 -36.21
C MET A 124 20.02 -16.52 -35.74
N TYR A 125 20.12 -16.66 -34.42
CA TYR A 125 20.98 -17.62 -33.72
C TYR A 125 20.14 -18.40 -32.74
N ALA A 126 20.43 -19.71 -32.62
CA ALA A 126 19.80 -20.57 -31.60
C ALA A 126 20.85 -20.99 -30.58
N THR A 127 20.48 -20.94 -29.29
CA THR A 127 21.28 -21.57 -28.22
C THR A 127 20.73 -22.95 -27.89
N VAL A 128 21.59 -23.85 -27.45
CA VAL A 128 21.22 -25.20 -27.02
C VAL A 128 21.98 -25.56 -25.78
N PHE A 129 21.32 -26.17 -24.81
CA PHE A 129 21.90 -26.52 -23.51
C PHE A 129 23.12 -27.44 -23.66
N GLU A 130 24.27 -27.02 -23.12
CA GLU A 130 25.52 -27.78 -23.23
C GLU A 130 25.62 -28.99 -22.29
N GLY A 131 24.69 -29.12 -21.33
CA GLY A 131 24.67 -30.13 -20.28
C GLY A 131 25.15 -29.56 -18.93
N SER A 132 24.91 -30.34 -17.87
CA SER A 132 25.36 -30.05 -16.51
C SER A 132 25.76 -31.37 -15.84
N GLU A 133 27.05 -31.50 -15.51
CA GLU A 133 27.51 -32.65 -14.74
C GLU A 133 26.95 -32.66 -13.32
N GLU A 134 26.79 -31.50 -12.71
CA GLU A 134 26.25 -31.30 -11.38
C GLU A 134 24.82 -31.86 -11.26
N ASP A 135 23.98 -31.58 -12.27
CA ASP A 135 22.58 -32.03 -12.31
C ASP A 135 22.41 -33.40 -12.98
N GLY A 136 23.48 -33.95 -13.53
CA GLY A 136 23.44 -35.21 -14.31
C GLY A 136 22.64 -35.13 -15.60
N VAL A 137 22.51 -33.89 -16.18
CA VAL A 137 21.75 -33.67 -17.41
C VAL A 137 22.74 -33.55 -18.56
N PRO A 138 22.65 -34.43 -19.61
CA PRO A 138 23.58 -34.37 -20.75
C PRO A 138 23.30 -33.19 -21.69
N PHE A 139 24.24 -32.96 -22.62
CA PHE A 139 24.05 -32.08 -23.76
C PHE A 139 22.75 -32.39 -24.52
N ASP A 140 22.00 -31.33 -24.86
CA ASP A 140 20.72 -31.47 -25.59
C ASP A 140 20.95 -31.68 -27.10
N SER A 141 21.39 -32.90 -27.46
CA SER A 141 21.62 -33.27 -28.85
C SER A 141 20.34 -33.27 -29.69
N GLU A 142 19.18 -33.60 -29.07
CA GLU A 142 17.90 -33.62 -29.77
C GLU A 142 17.51 -32.23 -30.28
N ALA A 143 17.64 -31.17 -29.44
CA ALA A 143 17.39 -29.80 -29.88
C ALA A 143 18.41 -29.34 -30.91
N TYR A 144 19.70 -29.71 -30.73
CA TYR A 144 20.74 -29.39 -31.69
C TYR A 144 20.46 -29.98 -33.10
N ASP A 145 20.12 -31.28 -33.16
CA ASP A 145 19.86 -31.97 -34.43
C ASP A 145 18.61 -31.39 -35.14
N VAL A 146 17.63 -30.88 -34.44
CA VAL A 146 16.49 -30.19 -35.07
C VAL A 146 16.90 -28.85 -35.63
N TRP A 147 17.64 -28.03 -34.85
CA TRP A 147 18.13 -26.75 -35.32
C TRP A 147 19.09 -26.88 -36.53
N ALA A 148 19.92 -27.90 -36.55
CA ALA A 148 20.85 -28.15 -37.68
C ALA A 148 20.16 -28.42 -39.03
N ARG A 149 18.83 -28.59 -39.06
CA ARG A 149 18.02 -28.67 -40.28
C ARG A 149 17.68 -27.29 -40.85
N PHE A 150 17.77 -26.23 -40.07
CA PHE A 150 17.34 -24.87 -40.40
C PHE A 150 18.48 -23.86 -40.38
N LEU A 151 19.43 -24.01 -39.46
CA LEU A 151 20.52 -23.10 -39.24
C LEU A 151 21.89 -23.75 -39.56
N PRO A 152 22.83 -22.98 -40.07
CA PRO A 152 24.20 -23.46 -40.20
C PRO A 152 24.84 -23.66 -38.80
N ALA A 153 25.82 -24.52 -38.68
CA ALA A 153 26.42 -24.95 -37.42
C ALA A 153 27.02 -23.79 -36.60
N ASP A 154 27.45 -22.72 -37.24
CA ASP A 154 27.99 -21.51 -36.61
C ASP A 154 26.90 -20.57 -36.09
N HIS A 155 25.65 -20.81 -36.39
CA HIS A 155 24.48 -20.12 -35.83
C HIS A 155 23.84 -20.92 -34.68
N ILE A 156 24.33 -22.12 -34.34
CA ILE A 156 23.86 -22.92 -33.23
C ILE A 156 24.92 -22.91 -32.11
N ILE A 157 24.61 -22.25 -31.02
CA ILE A 157 25.57 -21.95 -29.94
C ILE A 157 25.24 -22.84 -28.73
N ARG A 158 26.27 -23.39 -28.09
CA ARG A 158 26.12 -24.12 -26.84
C ARG A 158 26.05 -23.13 -25.69
N GLY A 159 24.97 -23.20 -24.92
CA GLY A 159 24.76 -22.36 -23.76
C GLY A 159 24.86 -23.14 -22.44
N ASN A 160 25.38 -22.46 -21.45
CA ASN A 160 25.59 -23.02 -20.12
C ASN A 160 24.29 -23.15 -19.32
N LYS A 161 24.38 -23.68 -18.10
CA LYS A 161 23.21 -23.85 -17.19
C LYS A 161 22.52 -22.54 -16.87
N HIS A 162 23.24 -21.44 -16.72
CA HIS A 162 22.67 -20.13 -16.41
C HIS A 162 21.73 -19.64 -17.51
N ASP A 163 22.12 -19.82 -18.76
CA ASP A 163 21.38 -19.29 -19.92
C ASP A 163 20.36 -20.31 -20.47
N ASN A 164 20.75 -21.60 -20.52
CA ASN A 164 19.97 -22.63 -21.21
C ASN A 164 19.39 -23.75 -20.32
N PHE A 165 19.24 -23.49 -19.02
CA PHE A 165 18.46 -24.37 -18.12
C PHE A 165 17.49 -23.52 -17.32
N TRP A 166 16.23 -23.52 -17.75
CA TRP A 166 15.21 -22.68 -17.13
C TRP A 166 14.64 -23.31 -15.86
N GLU A 167 14.48 -22.48 -14.82
CA GLU A 167 13.90 -22.87 -13.53
C GLU A 167 12.87 -21.83 -13.10
N MET A 168 11.68 -22.28 -12.69
CA MET A 168 10.62 -21.39 -12.22
C MET A 168 11.03 -20.60 -10.97
N GLY A 169 11.79 -21.20 -10.10
CA GLY A 169 12.30 -20.65 -8.86
C GLY A 169 13.35 -21.58 -8.25
N GLU A 170 13.54 -21.52 -6.93
CA GLU A 170 14.43 -22.46 -6.21
C GLU A 170 13.91 -23.91 -6.24
N THR A 171 12.59 -24.09 -6.40
CA THR A 171 11.91 -25.37 -6.52
C THR A 171 10.81 -25.29 -7.59
N GLY A 172 10.46 -26.43 -8.17
CA GLY A 172 9.36 -26.52 -9.14
C GLY A 172 9.78 -27.04 -10.50
N PRO A 173 8.89 -26.96 -11.51
CA PRO A 173 9.16 -27.43 -12.87
C PRO A 173 10.37 -26.72 -13.47
N CYS A 174 11.20 -27.49 -14.16
CA CYS A 174 12.41 -26.99 -14.81
C CYS A 174 12.83 -27.90 -15.97
N GLY A 175 13.76 -27.41 -16.78
CA GLY A 175 14.33 -28.20 -17.86
C GLY A 175 15.29 -27.42 -18.76
N PRO A 176 16.03 -28.11 -19.64
CA PRO A 176 16.85 -27.45 -20.64
C PRO A 176 16.00 -26.60 -21.56
N CYS A 177 16.56 -25.51 -22.06
CA CYS A 177 15.89 -24.65 -23.00
C CYS A 177 16.76 -24.28 -24.18
N SER A 178 16.11 -23.76 -25.20
CA SER A 178 16.74 -23.26 -26.43
C SER A 178 16.23 -21.85 -26.69
N GLU A 179 17.12 -20.90 -26.72
CA GLU A 179 16.78 -19.50 -27.00
C GLU A 179 16.98 -19.17 -28.46
N ILE A 180 16.14 -18.30 -29.00
CA ILE A 180 16.28 -17.72 -30.32
C ILE A 180 16.68 -16.26 -30.14
N HIS A 181 17.84 -15.92 -30.67
CA HIS A 181 18.40 -14.57 -30.70
C HIS A 181 18.30 -13.94 -32.06
N PHE A 182 18.17 -12.62 -32.09
CA PHE A 182 18.15 -11.84 -33.34
C PHE A 182 19.19 -10.72 -33.31
N ASP A 183 19.96 -10.58 -34.39
CA ASP A 183 20.98 -9.53 -34.55
C ASP A 183 20.39 -8.33 -35.28
N LEU A 184 20.17 -7.23 -34.58
CA LEU A 184 19.61 -5.98 -35.06
C LEU A 184 20.67 -4.99 -35.55
N ARG A 185 21.97 -5.34 -35.42
CA ARG A 185 23.05 -4.46 -35.80
C ARG A 185 23.07 -4.21 -37.34
N ASP A 186 23.73 -3.17 -37.75
CA ASP A 186 23.92 -2.92 -39.16
C ASP A 186 24.96 -3.88 -39.76
N GLU A 187 24.97 -3.98 -41.11
CA GLU A 187 25.85 -4.90 -41.86
C GLU A 187 27.33 -4.65 -41.58
N ALA A 188 27.74 -3.40 -41.36
CA ALA A 188 29.14 -3.06 -41.09
C ALA A 188 29.58 -3.54 -39.72
N GLU A 189 28.70 -3.43 -38.72
CA GLU A 189 28.95 -3.93 -37.35
C GLU A 189 28.98 -5.47 -37.35
N ILE A 190 28.09 -6.14 -38.08
CA ILE A 190 28.10 -7.60 -38.24
C ILE A 190 29.34 -8.10 -38.92
N ALA A 191 29.77 -7.43 -40.00
CA ALA A 191 30.99 -7.78 -40.73
C ALA A 191 32.26 -7.59 -39.88
N ALA A 192 32.27 -6.57 -39.01
CA ALA A 192 33.39 -6.31 -38.08
C ALA A 192 33.48 -7.34 -36.96
N ARG A 193 32.30 -7.81 -36.44
CA ARG A 193 32.22 -8.81 -35.37
C ARG A 193 30.96 -9.67 -35.56
N PRO A 194 31.12 -10.98 -35.87
CA PRO A 194 29.98 -11.87 -36.08
C PRO A 194 29.03 -11.93 -34.93
N GLY A 195 27.69 -12.03 -35.21
CA GLY A 195 26.64 -12.05 -34.19
C GLY A 195 26.78 -13.18 -33.17
N ARG A 196 27.30 -14.35 -33.57
CA ARG A 196 27.57 -15.48 -32.68
C ARG A 196 28.45 -15.14 -31.46
N GLU A 197 29.34 -14.14 -31.60
CA GLU A 197 30.21 -13.71 -30.50
C GLU A 197 29.52 -12.74 -29.54
N MET A 198 28.32 -12.29 -29.91
CA MET A 198 27.54 -11.31 -29.17
C MET A 198 26.32 -11.93 -28.45
N VAL A 199 25.96 -13.19 -28.79
CA VAL A 199 24.87 -13.91 -28.12
C VAL A 199 25.21 -14.12 -26.64
N ASN A 200 24.26 -13.79 -25.74
CA ASN A 200 24.37 -13.88 -24.27
C ASN A 200 25.53 -13.05 -23.65
N THR A 201 25.94 -11.97 -24.33
CA THR A 201 26.96 -11.03 -23.82
C THR A 201 26.35 -9.73 -23.25
N GLY A 202 25.03 -9.59 -23.25
CA GLY A 202 24.34 -8.37 -22.83
C GLY A 202 24.37 -7.26 -23.90
N HIS A 203 24.66 -7.58 -25.17
CA HIS A 203 24.68 -6.58 -26.24
C HIS A 203 23.26 -6.13 -26.58
N PRO A 204 22.95 -4.79 -26.56
CA PRO A 204 21.58 -4.30 -26.66
C PRO A 204 20.92 -4.51 -28.03
N GLN A 205 21.64 -4.93 -29.03
CA GLN A 205 21.14 -5.19 -30.39
C GLN A 205 21.34 -6.64 -30.85
N VAL A 206 21.82 -7.54 -29.99
CA VAL A 206 21.82 -8.99 -30.22
C VAL A 206 21.08 -9.62 -29.08
N ILE A 207 19.78 -9.73 -29.22
CA ILE A 207 18.86 -9.99 -28.12
C ILE A 207 18.14 -11.31 -28.27
N GLU A 208 17.91 -11.97 -27.14
CA GLU A 208 16.95 -13.08 -27.04
C GLU A 208 15.54 -12.56 -27.29
N ILE A 209 14.83 -13.23 -28.22
CA ILE A 209 13.44 -12.92 -28.57
C ILE A 209 12.47 -13.99 -28.09
N TRP A 210 12.91 -15.26 -28.05
CA TRP A 210 12.06 -16.40 -27.71
C TRP A 210 12.86 -17.47 -26.98
N ASN A 211 12.32 -17.92 -25.86
CA ASN A 211 12.86 -19.06 -25.12
C ASN A 211 11.92 -20.27 -25.25
N LEU A 212 12.44 -21.41 -25.73
CA LEU A 212 11.74 -22.68 -25.86
C LEU A 212 12.18 -23.59 -24.73
N VAL A 213 11.37 -23.72 -23.68
CA VAL A 213 11.71 -24.53 -22.50
C VAL A 213 11.11 -25.94 -22.62
N PHE A 214 11.95 -26.92 -22.43
CA PHE A 214 11.61 -28.35 -22.48
C PHE A 214 11.48 -28.88 -21.08
N MET A 215 10.28 -28.70 -20.50
CA MET A 215 9.95 -29.06 -19.13
C MET A 215 9.92 -30.56 -18.92
N GLN A 216 10.95 -31.11 -18.31
CA GLN A 216 11.06 -32.56 -18.05
C GLN A 216 11.37 -32.89 -16.60
N PHE A 217 11.73 -31.93 -15.77
CA PHE A 217 12.14 -32.14 -14.38
C PHE A 217 11.36 -31.28 -13.39
N ASN A 218 11.34 -31.73 -12.15
CA ASN A 218 10.92 -30.98 -10.98
C ASN A 218 12.11 -30.87 -10.02
N ARG A 219 12.56 -29.64 -9.73
CA ARG A 219 13.61 -29.38 -8.73
C ARG A 219 13.00 -29.41 -7.34
N LYS A 220 13.55 -30.30 -6.50
CA LYS A 220 13.15 -30.44 -5.10
C LYS A 220 13.91 -29.47 -4.20
N ALA A 221 13.41 -29.27 -2.97
CA ALA A 221 14.04 -28.39 -1.97
C ALA A 221 15.46 -28.83 -1.57
N ASN A 222 15.81 -30.11 -1.76
CA ASN A 222 17.17 -30.63 -1.56
C ASN A 222 18.10 -30.45 -2.77
N GLY A 223 17.65 -29.78 -3.83
CA GLY A 223 18.39 -29.52 -5.07
C GLY A 223 18.33 -30.65 -6.10
N THR A 224 17.76 -31.83 -5.80
CA THR A 224 17.67 -32.94 -6.75
C THR A 224 16.63 -32.72 -7.83
N LEU A 225 16.88 -33.28 -9.04
CA LEU A 225 15.94 -33.29 -10.14
C LEU A 225 15.18 -34.62 -10.18
N GLU A 226 13.85 -34.53 -10.21
CA GLU A 226 12.97 -35.68 -10.46
C GLU A 226 12.26 -35.50 -11.80
N PRO A 227 12.11 -36.57 -12.61
CA PRO A 227 11.35 -36.46 -13.85
C PRO A 227 9.89 -36.06 -13.60
N LEU A 228 9.36 -35.16 -14.42
CA LEU A 228 7.93 -34.81 -14.44
C LEU A 228 7.10 -36.02 -14.98
N PRO A 229 5.78 -36.07 -14.65
CA PRO A 229 4.89 -37.16 -15.16
C PRO A 229 4.82 -37.25 -16.69
N ALA A 230 5.05 -36.11 -17.36
CA ALA A 230 5.10 -36.06 -18.82
C ALA A 230 6.19 -35.06 -19.27
N LYS A 231 6.67 -35.20 -20.49
CA LYS A 231 7.50 -34.19 -21.16
C LYS A 231 6.59 -33.10 -21.69
N ASN A 232 6.82 -31.87 -21.24
CA ASN A 232 5.99 -30.73 -21.58
C ASN A 232 6.80 -29.67 -22.30
N VAL A 233 6.13 -28.79 -23.01
CA VAL A 233 6.75 -27.61 -23.62
C VAL A 233 6.16 -26.36 -22.98
N ASP A 234 7.04 -25.45 -22.62
CA ASP A 234 6.72 -24.09 -22.20
C ASP A 234 7.54 -23.14 -23.07
N THR A 235 6.89 -22.17 -23.70
CA THR A 235 7.66 -21.18 -24.47
C THR A 235 7.26 -19.77 -24.06
N GLY A 236 8.22 -18.85 -24.12
CA GLY A 236 8.00 -17.45 -23.84
C GLY A 236 8.73 -16.56 -24.83
N MET A 237 7.97 -15.89 -25.69
CA MET A 237 8.49 -14.87 -26.61
C MET A 237 8.19 -13.48 -26.09
N GLY A 238 9.22 -12.64 -25.98
CA GLY A 238 9.06 -11.24 -25.58
C GLY A 238 8.33 -10.44 -26.63
N PHE A 239 7.08 -10.09 -26.39
CA PHE A 239 6.24 -9.37 -27.34
C PHE A 239 6.82 -8.02 -27.74
N GLU A 240 7.28 -7.22 -26.77
CA GLU A 240 7.86 -5.91 -27.04
C GLU A 240 9.17 -6.01 -27.83
N ARG A 241 9.99 -7.04 -27.56
CA ARG A 241 11.22 -7.33 -28.32
C ARG A 241 10.90 -7.71 -29.77
N LEU A 242 9.87 -8.56 -29.96
CA LEU A 242 9.40 -8.91 -31.28
C LEU A 242 8.87 -7.69 -32.05
N CYS A 243 8.07 -6.83 -31.40
CA CYS A 243 7.59 -5.58 -31.99
C CYS A 243 8.75 -4.67 -32.43
N MET A 244 9.80 -4.57 -31.60
CA MET A 244 11.00 -3.79 -31.94
C MET A 244 11.66 -4.28 -33.23
N ILE A 245 11.83 -5.59 -33.38
CA ILE A 245 12.41 -6.20 -34.58
C ILE A 245 11.50 -6.00 -35.78
N MET A 246 10.22 -6.32 -35.67
CA MET A 246 9.25 -6.22 -36.74
C MET A 246 9.05 -4.79 -37.28
N GLN A 247 9.26 -3.80 -36.42
CA GLN A 247 9.15 -2.38 -36.77
C GLN A 247 10.50 -1.74 -37.09
N GLY A 248 11.59 -2.51 -37.12
CA GLY A 248 12.95 -2.03 -37.45
C GLY A 248 13.45 -0.96 -36.49
N LYS A 249 13.11 -1.08 -35.18
CA LYS A 249 13.52 -0.14 -34.13
C LYS A 249 14.73 -0.68 -33.37
N LYS A 250 15.48 0.21 -32.69
CA LYS A 250 16.63 -0.14 -31.86
C LYS A 250 16.31 -0.09 -30.34
N SER A 251 15.07 0.25 -30.01
CA SER A 251 14.54 0.31 -28.65
C SER A 251 13.07 -0.10 -28.63
N ASN A 252 12.67 -0.90 -27.65
CA ASN A 252 11.24 -1.22 -27.42
C ASN A 252 10.40 0.05 -27.27
N TYR A 253 10.96 1.09 -26.63
CA TYR A 253 10.28 2.37 -26.40
C TYR A 253 10.00 3.16 -27.68
N ASP A 254 10.64 2.84 -28.78
CA ASP A 254 10.43 3.49 -30.08
C ASP A 254 9.34 2.81 -30.93
N THR A 255 8.77 1.73 -30.41
CA THR A 255 7.66 1.00 -31.05
C THR A 255 6.31 1.65 -30.77
N ASP A 256 5.29 1.22 -31.51
CA ASP A 256 3.90 1.63 -31.31
C ASP A 256 3.31 1.16 -29.96
N VAL A 257 3.98 0.26 -29.24
CA VAL A 257 3.62 -0.16 -27.87
C VAL A 257 3.80 0.99 -26.87
N PHE A 258 4.85 1.81 -27.00
CA PHE A 258 5.19 2.85 -26.05
C PHE A 258 5.01 4.27 -26.58
N GLN A 259 5.20 4.49 -27.90
CA GLN A 259 5.18 5.82 -28.50
C GLN A 259 3.88 6.61 -28.28
N PRO A 260 2.67 6.01 -28.25
CA PRO A 260 1.46 6.75 -27.94
C PRO A 260 1.49 7.37 -26.52
N THR A 261 1.99 6.62 -25.52
CA THR A 261 2.12 7.11 -24.14
C THR A 261 3.24 8.15 -24.03
N ILE A 262 4.40 7.91 -24.64
CA ILE A 262 5.53 8.86 -24.67
C ILE A 262 5.12 10.17 -25.37
N GLY A 263 4.43 10.09 -26.49
CA GLY A 263 3.91 11.27 -27.19
C GLY A 263 2.90 12.07 -26.36
N ARG A 264 2.06 11.39 -25.58
CA ARG A 264 1.14 12.07 -24.65
C ARG A 264 1.89 12.74 -23.50
N LEU A 265 2.91 12.10 -22.94
CA LEU A 265 3.80 12.69 -21.93
C LEU A 265 4.53 13.91 -22.46
N ALA A 266 5.08 13.83 -23.67
CA ALA A 266 5.72 14.95 -24.35
C ALA A 266 4.77 16.15 -24.50
N ALA A 267 3.53 15.89 -24.96
CA ALA A 267 2.50 16.93 -25.09
C ALA A 267 2.11 17.56 -23.74
N LEU A 268 1.96 16.75 -22.66
CA LEU A 268 1.58 17.24 -21.34
C LEU A 268 2.71 18.03 -20.65
N SER A 269 3.97 17.63 -20.84
CA SER A 269 5.12 18.26 -20.22
C SER A 269 5.69 19.44 -21.00
N GLY A 270 5.31 19.58 -22.28
CA GLY A 270 5.93 20.53 -23.21
C GLY A 270 7.39 20.18 -23.56
N LYS A 271 7.84 18.96 -23.27
CA LYS A 271 9.18 18.43 -23.59
C LYS A 271 9.14 17.57 -24.86
N SER A 272 10.27 17.49 -25.59
CA SER A 272 10.36 16.65 -26.78
C SER A 272 11.19 15.40 -26.48
N TYR A 273 10.66 14.23 -26.81
CA TYR A 273 11.40 12.97 -26.74
C TYR A 273 12.53 12.96 -27.79
N GLY A 274 13.72 12.53 -27.41
CA GLY A 274 14.92 12.55 -28.24
C GLY A 274 15.75 13.84 -28.14
N ALA A 275 15.31 14.83 -27.33
CA ALA A 275 16.02 16.11 -27.18
C ALA A 275 16.94 16.18 -25.95
N ASP A 276 16.61 15.47 -24.86
CA ASP A 276 17.37 15.43 -23.61
C ASP A 276 17.33 14.04 -23.00
N ALA A 277 18.49 13.44 -22.77
CA ALA A 277 18.60 12.07 -22.29
C ALA A 277 17.89 11.81 -20.95
N LYS A 278 17.87 12.79 -20.03
CA LYS A 278 17.20 12.65 -18.72
C LYS A 278 15.68 12.69 -18.87
N CYS A 279 15.18 13.59 -19.74
CA CYS A 279 13.77 13.65 -20.09
C CYS A 279 13.32 12.37 -20.79
N ASP A 280 14.14 11.84 -21.71
CA ASP A 280 13.84 10.61 -22.44
C ASP A 280 13.72 9.41 -21.48
N VAL A 281 14.70 9.25 -20.59
CA VAL A 281 14.65 8.22 -19.54
C VAL A 281 13.39 8.39 -18.66
N ALA A 282 13.07 9.62 -18.27
CA ALA A 282 11.87 9.87 -17.47
C ALA A 282 10.57 9.48 -18.20
N MET A 283 10.46 9.80 -19.49
CA MET A 283 9.30 9.42 -20.32
C MET A 283 9.20 7.89 -20.47
N ARG A 284 10.34 7.19 -20.67
CA ARG A 284 10.39 5.72 -20.74
C ARG A 284 9.94 5.08 -19.43
N VAL A 285 10.50 5.53 -18.29
CA VAL A 285 10.13 5.03 -16.96
C VAL A 285 8.64 5.22 -16.69
N VAL A 286 8.08 6.39 -16.98
CA VAL A 286 6.65 6.64 -16.77
C VAL A 286 5.79 5.77 -17.68
N ALA A 287 6.16 5.62 -18.96
CA ALA A 287 5.41 4.80 -19.91
C ALA A 287 5.43 3.31 -19.56
N ASP A 288 6.57 2.79 -19.11
CA ASP A 288 6.71 1.43 -18.62
C ASP A 288 5.87 1.21 -17.36
N HIS A 289 6.05 2.07 -16.37
CA HIS A 289 5.41 1.92 -15.05
C HIS A 289 3.89 2.10 -15.10
N LEU A 290 3.37 2.95 -16.01
CA LEU A 290 1.93 3.09 -16.24
C LEU A 290 1.28 1.74 -16.53
N ARG A 291 1.89 0.92 -17.40
CA ARG A 291 1.38 -0.42 -17.73
C ARG A 291 1.33 -1.30 -16.50
N ALA A 292 2.45 -1.41 -15.78
CA ALA A 292 2.54 -2.22 -14.55
C ALA A 292 1.49 -1.83 -13.51
N ILE A 293 1.28 -0.53 -13.27
CA ILE A 293 0.35 0.00 -12.29
C ILE A 293 -1.09 -0.23 -12.73
N ALA A 294 -1.43 0.15 -13.98
CA ALA A 294 -2.79 0.08 -14.50
C ALA A 294 -3.31 -1.37 -14.53
N PHE A 295 -2.50 -2.31 -15.02
CA PHE A 295 -2.88 -3.72 -15.05
C PHE A 295 -2.96 -4.35 -13.66
N SER A 296 -2.06 -3.98 -12.73
CA SER A 296 -2.15 -4.47 -11.35
C SER A 296 -3.44 -4.00 -10.66
N ILE A 297 -3.83 -2.75 -10.88
CA ILE A 297 -5.09 -2.22 -10.34
C ILE A 297 -6.30 -2.89 -11.02
N ALA A 298 -6.25 -3.09 -12.34
CA ALA A 298 -7.28 -3.82 -13.08
C ALA A 298 -7.48 -5.25 -12.56
N ASP A 299 -6.39 -5.93 -12.21
CA ASP A 299 -6.38 -7.26 -11.60
C ASP A 299 -6.74 -7.25 -10.09
N GLY A 300 -7.15 -6.09 -9.54
CA GLY A 300 -7.65 -5.92 -8.17
C GLY A 300 -6.58 -5.68 -7.10
N GLN A 301 -5.30 -5.48 -7.48
CA GLN A 301 -4.24 -5.13 -6.54
C GLN A 301 -4.08 -3.61 -6.43
N LEU A 302 -4.55 -3.05 -5.33
CA LEU A 302 -4.37 -1.62 -5.05
C LEU A 302 -3.00 -1.34 -4.41
N PRO A 303 -2.42 -0.13 -4.65
CA PRO A 303 -1.24 0.33 -3.91
C PRO A 303 -1.48 0.31 -2.40
N SER A 304 -0.54 -0.23 -1.62
CA SER A 304 -0.66 -0.33 -0.16
C SER A 304 0.72 -0.29 0.52
N ASN A 305 0.75 -0.47 1.86
CA ASN A 305 2.00 -0.48 2.63
C ASN A 305 2.60 -1.89 2.81
N VAL A 306 1.97 -2.93 2.28
CA VAL A 306 2.36 -4.33 2.52
C VAL A 306 2.31 -5.18 1.26
N LYS A 307 3.16 -6.22 1.20
CA LYS A 307 3.17 -7.27 0.16
C LYS A 307 3.14 -6.68 -1.27
N ALA A 308 2.37 -7.29 -2.18
CA ALA A 308 2.25 -6.87 -3.57
C ALA A 308 1.85 -5.39 -3.72
N GLY A 309 0.91 -4.90 -2.89
CA GLY A 309 0.48 -3.51 -2.94
C GLY A 309 1.60 -2.51 -2.62
N TYR A 310 2.57 -2.87 -1.76
CA TYR A 310 3.75 -2.05 -1.50
C TYR A 310 4.63 -1.92 -2.75
N VAL A 311 4.84 -3.02 -3.48
CA VAL A 311 5.63 -3.00 -4.72
C VAL A 311 4.96 -2.11 -5.76
N ILE A 312 3.64 -2.24 -5.97
CA ILE A 312 2.89 -1.40 -6.91
C ILE A 312 2.94 0.09 -6.51
N ARG A 313 2.81 0.39 -5.21
CA ARG A 313 2.97 1.76 -4.70
C ARG A 313 4.37 2.31 -4.97
N ARG A 314 5.41 1.50 -4.80
CA ARG A 314 6.80 1.87 -5.07
C ARG A 314 7.02 2.22 -6.55
N ILE A 315 6.50 1.40 -7.47
CA ILE A 315 6.54 1.64 -8.92
C ILE A 315 5.84 2.96 -9.27
N LEU A 316 4.64 3.19 -8.73
CA LEU A 316 3.90 4.43 -8.96
C LEU A 316 4.67 5.66 -8.46
N ARG A 317 5.19 5.62 -7.23
CA ARG A 317 5.98 6.72 -6.67
C ARG A 317 7.27 6.99 -7.43
N ARG A 318 7.91 5.94 -7.96
CA ARG A 318 9.05 6.09 -8.86
C ARG A 318 8.67 6.85 -10.13
N ALA A 319 7.57 6.49 -10.78
CA ALA A 319 7.08 7.20 -11.97
C ALA A 319 6.73 8.67 -11.67
N VAL A 320 6.03 8.94 -10.56
CA VAL A 320 5.70 10.30 -10.11
C VAL A 320 6.96 11.14 -9.90
N ARG A 321 7.98 10.58 -9.24
CA ARG A 321 9.25 11.27 -9.02
C ARG A 321 9.95 11.63 -10.33
N TYR A 322 10.04 10.69 -11.28
CA TYR A 322 10.66 10.98 -12.57
C TYR A 322 9.91 12.10 -13.33
N GLY A 323 8.59 12.07 -13.29
CA GLY A 323 7.75 13.13 -13.84
C GLY A 323 7.97 14.48 -13.15
N TYR A 324 8.03 14.50 -11.82
CA TYR A 324 8.29 15.71 -11.05
C TYR A 324 9.68 16.27 -11.33
N THR A 325 10.72 15.44 -11.22
CA THR A 325 12.11 15.90 -11.28
C THR A 325 12.55 16.32 -12.68
N TYR A 326 12.16 15.56 -13.70
CA TYR A 326 12.71 15.75 -15.06
C TYR A 326 11.69 16.30 -16.06
N LEU A 327 10.40 16.08 -15.86
CA LEU A 327 9.35 16.56 -16.76
C LEU A 327 8.60 17.78 -16.22
N GLY A 328 8.82 18.15 -14.95
CA GLY A 328 8.28 19.35 -14.34
C GLY A 328 6.82 19.25 -13.87
N PHE A 329 6.28 18.05 -13.72
CA PHE A 329 4.92 17.85 -13.23
C PHE A 329 4.81 18.09 -11.72
N THR A 330 4.01 19.07 -11.32
CA THR A 330 3.69 19.38 -9.92
C THR A 330 2.28 18.96 -9.51
N GLU A 331 1.48 18.51 -10.45
CA GLU A 331 0.11 18.01 -10.28
C GLU A 331 -0.02 16.58 -10.84
N PRO A 332 -1.05 15.81 -10.47
CA PRO A 332 -1.30 14.48 -11.00
C PRO A 332 -1.34 14.44 -12.53
N PHE A 333 -0.58 13.55 -13.13
CA PHE A 333 -0.41 13.46 -14.57
C PHE A 333 -0.48 12.01 -15.11
N ILE A 334 -0.07 10.99 -14.33
CA ILE A 334 -0.09 9.59 -14.75
C ILE A 334 -1.54 9.14 -14.96
N CYS A 335 -2.46 9.54 -14.08
CA CYS A 335 -3.89 9.26 -14.23
C CYS A 335 -4.46 9.73 -15.58
N LYS A 336 -3.93 10.82 -16.16
CA LYS A 336 -4.34 11.37 -17.46
C LYS A 336 -3.88 10.54 -18.66
N LEU A 337 -2.99 9.58 -18.44
CA LEU A 337 -2.46 8.69 -19.48
C LEU A 337 -3.28 7.40 -19.62
N VAL A 338 -4.05 7.04 -18.58
CA VAL A 338 -4.80 5.78 -18.50
C VAL A 338 -5.77 5.59 -19.66
N ALA A 339 -6.52 6.64 -20.03
CA ALA A 339 -7.46 6.56 -21.15
C ALA A 339 -6.77 6.19 -22.48
N GLY A 340 -5.53 6.68 -22.70
CA GLY A 340 -4.72 6.31 -23.86
C GLY A 340 -4.32 4.84 -23.84
N LEU A 341 -3.89 4.33 -22.68
CA LEU A 341 -3.54 2.92 -22.50
C LEU A 341 -4.77 2.01 -22.72
N VAL A 342 -5.92 2.38 -22.19
CA VAL A 342 -7.19 1.63 -22.37
C VAL A 342 -7.60 1.61 -23.86
N ALA A 343 -7.45 2.71 -24.59
CA ALA A 343 -7.73 2.75 -26.02
C ALA A 343 -6.81 1.83 -26.83
N GLN A 344 -5.55 1.70 -26.41
CA GLN A 344 -4.53 0.90 -27.08
C GLN A 344 -4.64 -0.60 -26.78
N MET A 345 -4.87 -0.98 -25.49
CA MET A 345 -4.77 -2.36 -25.02
C MET A 345 -6.08 -2.95 -24.54
N GLY A 346 -7.15 -2.14 -24.39
CA GLY A 346 -8.40 -2.57 -23.78
C GLY A 346 -9.24 -3.54 -24.63
N ASP A 347 -8.92 -3.76 -25.90
CA ASP A 347 -9.55 -4.79 -26.74
C ASP A 347 -8.97 -6.16 -26.45
N GLN A 348 -7.66 -6.24 -26.23
CA GLN A 348 -6.97 -7.48 -25.86
C GLN A 348 -7.17 -7.81 -24.37
N PHE A 349 -7.23 -6.79 -23.52
CA PHE A 349 -7.33 -6.90 -22.07
C PHE A 349 -8.57 -6.12 -21.59
N PRO A 350 -9.77 -6.71 -21.67
CA PRO A 350 -11.03 -6.02 -21.40
C PRO A 350 -11.17 -5.54 -19.95
N GLU A 351 -10.42 -6.11 -19.01
CA GLU A 351 -10.35 -5.66 -17.64
C GLU A 351 -9.85 -4.21 -17.49
N LEU A 352 -8.96 -3.74 -18.35
CA LEU A 352 -8.54 -2.33 -18.36
C LEU A 352 -9.72 -1.39 -18.63
N ARG A 353 -10.56 -1.75 -19.60
CA ARG A 353 -11.75 -0.95 -19.96
C ARG A 353 -12.79 -1.01 -18.87
N ALA A 354 -13.03 -2.20 -18.32
CA ALA A 354 -14.01 -2.40 -17.24
C ALA A 354 -13.64 -1.61 -15.96
N GLN A 355 -12.35 -1.45 -15.66
CA GLN A 355 -11.85 -0.81 -14.45
C GLN A 355 -11.23 0.57 -14.70
N GLN A 356 -11.38 1.17 -15.88
CA GLN A 356 -10.71 2.44 -16.25
C GLN A 356 -10.91 3.53 -15.19
N THR A 357 -12.15 3.78 -14.77
CA THR A 357 -12.46 4.82 -13.78
C THR A 357 -11.79 4.56 -12.43
N LEU A 358 -11.74 3.29 -11.99
CA LEU A 358 -11.05 2.92 -10.76
C LEU A 358 -9.55 3.17 -10.88
N ILE A 359 -8.94 2.75 -12.01
CA ILE A 359 -7.50 2.93 -12.27
C ILE A 359 -7.13 4.41 -12.23
N GLU A 360 -7.85 5.27 -12.96
CA GLU A 360 -7.63 6.71 -13.01
C GLU A 360 -7.70 7.33 -11.62
N ARG A 361 -8.72 7.00 -10.82
CA ARG A 361 -8.92 7.57 -9.49
C ARG A 361 -7.91 7.10 -8.46
N VAL A 362 -7.57 5.82 -8.46
CA VAL A 362 -6.56 5.27 -7.54
C VAL A 362 -5.18 5.89 -7.81
N ILE A 363 -4.82 6.04 -9.08
CA ILE A 363 -3.57 6.70 -9.48
C ILE A 363 -3.60 8.17 -9.06
N GLU A 364 -4.66 8.91 -9.37
CA GLU A 364 -4.82 10.33 -9.03
C GLU A 364 -4.65 10.59 -7.52
N GLU A 365 -5.25 9.76 -6.67
CA GLU A 365 -5.16 9.88 -5.21
C GLU A 365 -3.75 9.59 -4.68
N GLU A 366 -3.08 8.54 -5.18
CA GLU A 366 -1.69 8.25 -4.79
C GLU A 366 -0.72 9.33 -5.30
N GLU A 367 -0.88 9.82 -6.53
CA GLU A 367 -0.10 10.93 -7.06
C GLU A 367 -0.28 12.18 -6.22
N SER A 368 -1.54 12.59 -5.96
CA SER A 368 -1.87 13.78 -5.16
C SER A 368 -1.30 13.70 -3.74
N SER A 369 -1.41 12.52 -3.12
CA SER A 369 -0.87 12.28 -1.79
C SER A 369 0.66 12.35 -1.78
N PHE A 370 1.30 11.73 -2.75
CA PHE A 370 2.75 11.64 -2.81
C PHE A 370 3.39 12.97 -3.22
N LEU A 371 2.84 13.71 -4.18
CA LEU A 371 3.34 15.01 -4.60
C LEU A 371 3.38 16.03 -3.44
N ARG A 372 2.42 15.98 -2.51
CA ARG A 372 2.43 16.83 -1.30
C ARG A 372 3.62 16.56 -0.39
N THR A 373 4.07 15.31 -0.29
CA THR A 373 5.20 14.93 0.57
C THR A 373 6.54 14.92 -0.16
N LEU A 374 6.51 14.74 -1.48
CA LEU A 374 7.71 14.62 -2.32
C LEU A 374 8.57 15.88 -2.30
N ALA A 375 7.98 17.04 -2.50
CA ALA A 375 8.70 18.31 -2.51
C ALA A 375 9.39 18.58 -1.16
N THR A 376 8.68 18.35 -0.05
CA THR A 376 9.24 18.47 1.31
C THR A 376 10.34 17.45 1.56
N GLY A 377 10.11 16.19 1.19
CA GLY A 377 11.07 15.11 1.36
C GLY A 377 12.36 15.32 0.58
N ILE A 378 12.27 15.76 -0.68
CA ILE A 378 13.44 16.11 -1.49
C ILE A 378 14.23 17.24 -0.84
N THR A 379 13.57 18.32 -0.42
CA THR A 379 14.24 19.47 0.23
C THR A 379 14.97 19.05 1.51
N LEU A 380 14.35 18.21 2.33
CA LEU A 380 14.97 17.69 3.55
C LEU A 380 16.17 16.80 3.23
N LEU A 381 16.03 15.89 2.26
CA LEU A 381 17.11 14.99 1.84
C LEU A 381 18.28 15.76 1.23
N ASP A 382 18.02 16.79 0.40
CA ASP A 382 19.07 17.65 -0.13
C ASP A 382 19.82 18.37 1.00
N GLY A 383 19.12 18.79 2.05
CA GLY A 383 19.74 19.36 3.26
C GLY A 383 20.66 18.36 3.98
N VAL A 384 20.21 17.12 4.14
CA VAL A 384 21.00 16.03 4.74
C VAL A 384 22.25 15.73 3.88
N ILE A 385 22.07 15.61 2.56
CA ILE A 385 23.19 15.37 1.63
C ILE A 385 24.21 16.51 1.66
N ALA A 386 23.74 17.76 1.68
CA ALA A 386 24.63 18.91 1.75
C ALA A 386 25.44 18.93 3.04
N GLU A 387 24.84 18.56 4.18
CA GLU A 387 25.55 18.51 5.47
C GLU A 387 26.56 17.34 5.48
N VAL A 388 26.21 16.18 4.96
CA VAL A 388 27.14 15.03 4.80
C VAL A 388 28.36 15.44 3.96
N LYS A 389 28.15 16.08 2.81
CA LYS A 389 29.25 16.55 1.93
C LYS A 389 30.10 17.63 2.58
N LYS A 390 29.49 18.54 3.31
CA LYS A 390 30.21 19.61 4.07
C LYS A 390 31.12 19.04 5.15
N GLN A 391 30.73 17.91 5.75
CA GLN A 391 31.55 17.19 6.73
C GLN A 391 32.59 16.27 6.08
N GLY A 392 32.71 16.25 4.75
CA GLY A 392 33.62 15.36 4.01
C GLY A 392 33.17 13.90 4.00
N GLY A 393 31.91 13.63 4.36
CA GLY A 393 31.33 12.30 4.34
C GLY A 393 30.76 11.91 2.97
N THR A 394 30.58 10.62 2.76
CA THR A 394 29.99 10.03 1.54
C THR A 394 28.77 9.16 1.84
N LYS A 395 28.30 9.16 3.11
CA LYS A 395 27.23 8.27 3.54
C LYS A 395 26.23 8.97 4.46
N ILE A 396 24.93 8.86 4.15
CA ILE A 396 23.81 9.31 5.01
C ILE A 396 23.67 8.31 6.15
N SER A 397 23.47 8.79 7.36
CA SER A 397 23.27 7.93 8.53
C SER A 397 21.94 7.15 8.42
N GLY A 398 21.91 5.93 8.98
CA GLY A 398 20.67 5.17 9.06
C GLY A 398 19.58 5.88 9.86
N HIS A 399 19.96 6.69 10.86
CA HIS A 399 19.04 7.50 11.64
C HIS A 399 18.37 8.60 10.80
N ASP A 400 19.13 9.39 10.02
CA ASP A 400 18.56 10.43 9.16
C ASP A 400 17.64 9.83 8.10
N ALA A 401 18.02 8.69 7.53
CA ALA A 401 17.20 7.93 6.59
C ALA A 401 15.91 7.40 7.26
N PHE A 402 16.00 6.94 8.52
CA PHE A 402 14.84 6.50 9.30
C PHE A 402 13.90 7.65 9.65
N VAL A 403 14.41 8.82 10.00
CA VAL A 403 13.60 10.02 10.27
C VAL A 403 12.84 10.46 9.01
N LEU A 404 13.49 10.46 7.85
CA LEU A 404 12.84 10.74 6.56
C LEU A 404 11.71 9.74 6.28
N TYR A 405 11.93 8.46 6.57
CA TYR A 405 10.97 7.40 6.36
C TYR A 405 9.80 7.45 7.35
N ASP A 406 10.09 7.46 8.66
CA ASP A 406 9.08 7.30 9.72
C ASP A 406 8.28 8.58 9.98
N THR A 407 8.98 9.73 10.05
CA THR A 407 8.36 11.02 10.39
C THR A 407 7.75 11.72 9.18
N TYR A 408 8.45 11.68 8.04
CA TYR A 408 8.02 12.42 6.84
C TYR A 408 7.40 11.53 5.76
N GLY A 409 7.36 10.21 5.96
CA GLY A 409 6.79 9.26 5.00
C GLY A 409 7.55 9.19 3.67
N PHE A 410 8.84 9.60 3.66
CA PHE A 410 9.67 9.58 2.46
C PHE A 410 10.31 8.20 2.30
N PRO A 411 10.04 7.47 1.21
CA PRO A 411 10.45 6.08 1.06
C PRO A 411 11.96 5.91 1.06
N ILE A 412 12.46 4.85 1.73
CA ILE A 412 13.90 4.59 1.85
C ILE A 412 14.57 4.30 0.49
N ASP A 413 13.91 3.57 -0.39
CA ASP A 413 14.37 3.29 -1.74
C ASP A 413 14.51 4.57 -2.58
N LEU A 414 13.65 5.56 -2.33
CA LEU A 414 13.73 6.86 -2.96
C LEU A 414 14.86 7.71 -2.37
N THR A 415 15.07 7.62 -1.05
CA THR A 415 16.21 8.24 -0.36
C THR A 415 17.52 7.71 -0.91
N GLU A 416 17.64 6.38 -1.04
CA GLU A 416 18.82 5.71 -1.61
C GLU A 416 19.09 6.13 -3.06
N LEU A 417 18.04 6.16 -3.87
CA LEU A 417 18.16 6.52 -5.28
C LEU A 417 18.64 7.97 -5.47
N ILE A 418 18.06 8.93 -4.74
CA ILE A 418 18.46 10.35 -4.82
C ILE A 418 19.87 10.55 -4.25
N ALA A 419 20.21 9.88 -3.16
CA ALA A 419 21.55 9.93 -2.58
C ALA A 419 22.60 9.42 -3.58
N ARG A 420 22.36 8.29 -4.22
CA ARG A 420 23.24 7.70 -5.24
C ARG A 420 23.39 8.61 -6.48
N GLU A 421 22.34 9.29 -6.91
CA GLU A 421 22.42 10.28 -7.99
C GLU A 421 23.30 11.49 -7.66
N GLN A 422 23.53 11.72 -6.36
CA GLN A 422 24.42 12.76 -5.86
C GLN A 422 25.75 12.22 -5.28
N ASP A 423 26.16 11.01 -5.66
CA ASP A 423 27.39 10.33 -5.23
C ASP A 423 27.49 10.18 -3.69
N VAL A 424 26.36 9.90 -3.05
CA VAL A 424 26.25 9.64 -1.61
C VAL A 424 25.55 8.32 -1.39
N GLU A 425 26.02 7.49 -0.47
CA GLU A 425 25.39 6.24 -0.07
C GLU A 425 24.45 6.42 1.14
N VAL A 426 23.62 5.44 1.41
CA VAL A 426 22.78 5.39 2.62
C VAL A 426 23.20 4.21 3.49
N ASP A 427 23.25 4.39 4.80
CA ASP A 427 23.49 3.29 5.74
C ASP A 427 22.24 2.46 5.95
N LEU A 428 21.96 1.55 4.99
CA LEU A 428 20.80 0.67 5.04
C LEU A 428 20.82 -0.28 6.23
N SER A 429 22.00 -0.76 6.66
CA SER A 429 22.13 -1.65 7.82
C SER A 429 21.72 -0.97 9.12
N ALA A 430 22.14 0.27 9.33
CA ALA A 430 21.73 1.07 10.48
C ALA A 430 20.25 1.45 10.39
N PHE A 431 19.74 1.78 9.20
CA PHE A 431 18.31 2.01 8.97
C PHE A 431 17.45 0.78 9.29
N GLU A 432 17.83 -0.40 8.80
CA GLU A 432 17.13 -1.66 9.08
C GLU A 432 17.12 -1.99 10.58
N THR A 433 18.21 -1.70 11.29
CA THR A 433 18.31 -1.87 12.74
C THR A 433 17.29 -1.00 13.46
N GLU A 434 17.14 0.27 13.11
CA GLU A 434 16.14 1.16 13.69
C GLU A 434 14.71 0.76 13.33
N LEU A 435 14.49 0.36 12.08
CA LEU A 435 13.19 -0.15 11.60
C LEU A 435 12.82 -1.45 12.33
N GLN A 436 13.78 -2.34 12.56
CA GLN A 436 13.54 -3.59 13.29
C GLN A 436 13.25 -3.32 14.77
N ALA A 437 14.00 -2.41 15.39
CA ALA A 437 13.73 -1.97 16.78
C ALA A 437 12.32 -1.36 16.93
N GLN A 438 11.82 -0.65 15.94
CA GLN A 438 10.44 -0.16 15.90
C GLN A 438 9.43 -1.32 15.77
N LYS A 439 9.69 -2.28 14.85
CA LYS A 439 8.86 -3.47 14.65
C LYS A 439 8.85 -4.39 15.88
N GLU A 440 9.98 -4.54 16.57
CA GLU A 440 10.10 -5.35 17.78
C GLU A 440 9.35 -4.75 18.96
N ARG A 441 9.36 -3.43 19.10
CA ARG A 441 8.48 -2.72 20.05
C ARG A 441 7.00 -3.04 19.80
N SER A 442 6.62 -3.28 18.53
CA SER A 442 5.27 -3.69 18.13
C SER A 442 5.03 -5.21 18.19
N ARG A 443 6.08 -6.06 18.14
CA ARG A 443 6.01 -7.53 18.04
C ARG A 443 6.22 -8.29 19.36
N ASN A 444 6.69 -7.67 20.43
CA ASN A 444 7.09 -8.36 21.68
C ASN A 444 5.95 -9.05 22.45
N ALA A 445 4.94 -9.60 21.76
CA ALA A 445 3.79 -10.28 22.34
C ALA A 445 3.59 -11.76 21.98
N ALA A 446 4.35 -12.42 21.10
CA ALA A 446 3.96 -13.76 20.68
C ALA A 446 5.11 -14.70 20.26
N ALA A 447 5.76 -15.32 21.25
CA ALA A 447 6.39 -16.63 21.03
C ALA A 447 5.43 -17.70 21.59
N VAL A 448 4.88 -18.56 20.73
CA VAL A 448 3.98 -19.68 21.07
C VAL A 448 4.70 -21.00 20.77
N ALA A 449 4.82 -21.87 21.75
CA ALA A 449 5.31 -23.24 21.57
C ALA A 449 4.11 -24.21 21.51
N THR A 450 4.08 -25.06 20.50
CA THR A 450 2.99 -26.02 20.25
C THR A 450 3.53 -27.43 20.26
N ASP A 451 2.92 -28.32 21.02
CA ASP A 451 3.26 -29.75 21.05
C ASP A 451 2.68 -30.47 19.81
N ASP A 452 3.15 -31.70 19.54
CA ASP A 452 2.60 -32.55 18.48
C ASP A 452 1.17 -33.01 18.81
N TRP A 453 0.39 -33.33 17.76
CA TRP A 453 -0.97 -33.86 17.93
C TRP A 453 -0.97 -35.23 18.55
N GLN A 454 -1.76 -35.42 19.61
CA GLN A 454 -2.13 -36.71 20.16
C GLN A 454 -3.44 -37.17 19.52
N GLU A 455 -3.38 -38.22 18.72
CA GLU A 455 -4.52 -38.73 17.97
C GLU A 455 -5.21 -39.85 18.75
N LEU A 456 -6.53 -39.72 18.97
CA LEU A 456 -7.37 -40.76 19.60
C LEU A 456 -8.00 -41.69 18.56
N PHE A 457 -8.34 -41.13 17.40
CA PHE A 457 -8.75 -41.90 16.22
C PHE A 457 -8.52 -41.09 14.92
N PRO A 458 -8.33 -41.75 13.77
CA PRO A 458 -8.08 -41.09 12.49
C PRO A 458 -9.29 -40.26 12.06
N LEU A 459 -9.04 -38.96 11.68
CA LEU A 459 -10.05 -38.05 11.15
C LEU A 459 -9.46 -37.21 10.03
N ALA A 460 -10.03 -37.31 8.82
CA ALA A 460 -9.62 -36.52 7.69
C ALA A 460 -10.21 -35.09 7.72
N GLN A 461 -11.49 -34.99 8.12
CA GLN A 461 -12.20 -33.70 8.17
C GLN A 461 -13.30 -33.75 9.24
N SER A 462 -13.50 -32.63 9.95
CA SER A 462 -14.62 -32.46 10.88
C SER A 462 -15.93 -32.15 10.15
N GLU A 463 -17.03 -32.77 10.54
CA GLU A 463 -18.37 -32.43 10.03
C GLU A 463 -18.90 -31.19 10.72
N PHE A 464 -19.12 -30.08 9.96
CA PHE A 464 -19.72 -28.88 10.50
C PHE A 464 -21.25 -28.93 10.45
N VAL A 465 -21.89 -28.97 11.61
CA VAL A 465 -23.35 -29.01 11.75
C VAL A 465 -23.97 -27.71 12.24
N GLY A 466 -23.17 -26.68 12.43
CA GLY A 466 -23.53 -25.42 13.07
C GLY A 466 -24.39 -24.46 12.25
N TYR A 467 -24.76 -24.83 11.03
CA TYR A 467 -25.83 -24.12 10.29
C TYR A 467 -27.23 -24.50 10.76
N ASP A 468 -27.37 -25.72 11.29
CA ASP A 468 -28.70 -26.31 11.61
C ASP A 468 -28.92 -26.44 13.14
N THR A 469 -27.84 -26.57 13.92
CA THR A 469 -27.92 -26.75 15.37
C THR A 469 -26.80 -26.04 16.11
N LEU A 470 -27.11 -25.58 17.34
CA LEU A 470 -26.14 -25.01 18.28
C LEU A 470 -25.61 -26.05 19.28
N THR A 471 -26.18 -27.26 19.27
CA THR A 471 -25.79 -28.32 20.18
C THR A 471 -25.64 -29.64 19.43
N ALA A 472 -24.56 -30.36 19.67
CA ALA A 472 -24.32 -31.66 19.03
C ALA A 472 -23.53 -32.61 19.94
N PRO A 473 -23.77 -33.93 19.87
CA PRO A 473 -22.87 -34.92 20.46
C PRO A 473 -21.56 -34.94 19.66
N VAL A 474 -20.43 -34.97 20.36
CA VAL A 474 -19.09 -34.89 19.75
C VAL A 474 -18.11 -35.83 20.43
N ARG A 475 -17.09 -36.26 19.68
CA ARG A 475 -15.93 -36.98 20.21
C ARG A 475 -14.65 -36.30 19.79
N ILE A 476 -13.67 -36.23 20.71
CA ILE A 476 -12.37 -35.67 20.45
C ILE A 476 -11.57 -36.68 19.59
N ALA A 477 -11.24 -36.28 18.37
CA ALA A 477 -10.42 -37.07 17.47
C ALA A 477 -8.93 -36.92 17.75
N ARG A 478 -8.49 -35.71 18.07
CA ARG A 478 -7.11 -35.40 18.43
C ARG A 478 -7.03 -34.13 19.28
N TYR A 479 -5.93 -34.01 20.04
CA TYR A 479 -5.65 -32.83 20.86
C TYR A 479 -4.15 -32.54 20.95
N ARG A 480 -3.79 -31.30 21.29
CA ARG A 480 -2.40 -30.89 21.59
C ARG A 480 -2.39 -29.76 22.63
N ARG A 481 -1.23 -29.61 23.32
CA ARG A 481 -0.99 -28.50 24.23
C ARG A 481 -0.30 -27.36 23.49
N VAL A 482 -0.70 -26.13 23.84
CA VAL A 482 -0.11 -24.90 23.31
C VAL A 482 0.32 -24.04 24.50
N SER A 483 1.60 -23.68 24.55
CA SER A 483 2.18 -22.90 25.62
C SER A 483 2.63 -21.53 25.08
N ALA A 484 2.07 -20.46 25.62
CA ALA A 484 2.50 -19.08 25.43
C ALA A 484 3.11 -18.57 26.74
N LYS A 485 3.90 -17.47 26.66
CA LYS A 485 4.73 -16.94 27.76
C LYS A 485 4.10 -16.96 29.17
N ASN A 486 2.76 -16.89 29.31
CA ASN A 486 2.06 -16.88 30.61
C ASN A 486 0.75 -17.69 30.62
N ARG A 487 0.46 -18.48 29.57
CA ARG A 487 -0.80 -19.23 29.49
C ARG A 487 -0.57 -20.54 28.76
N THR A 488 -1.10 -21.62 29.34
CA THR A 488 -1.20 -22.91 28.63
C THR A 488 -2.66 -23.12 28.24
N THR A 489 -2.88 -23.49 26.99
CA THR A 489 -4.19 -23.85 26.44
C THR A 489 -4.07 -25.19 25.72
N TYR A 490 -5.21 -25.81 25.42
CA TYR A 490 -5.27 -27.03 24.65
C TYR A 490 -6.11 -26.81 23.40
N GLN A 491 -5.74 -27.44 22.33
CA GLN A 491 -6.46 -27.45 21.07
C GLN A 491 -7.07 -28.83 20.87
N LEU A 492 -8.38 -28.85 20.60
CA LEU A 492 -9.17 -30.07 20.42
C LEU A 492 -9.77 -30.06 19.00
N VAL A 493 -9.77 -31.22 18.34
CA VAL A 493 -10.47 -31.42 17.06
C VAL A 493 -11.54 -32.48 17.27
N PHE A 494 -12.80 -32.14 16.92
CA PHE A 494 -13.94 -33.07 17.05
C PHE A 494 -14.30 -33.73 15.73
N ASP A 495 -14.91 -34.93 15.80
CA ASP A 495 -15.47 -35.66 14.63
C ASP A 495 -16.54 -34.84 13.92
N ARG A 496 -17.40 -34.19 14.68
CA ARG A 496 -18.40 -33.21 14.24
C ARG A 496 -18.45 -32.03 15.19
N THR A 497 -18.93 -30.89 14.73
CA THR A 497 -18.99 -29.70 15.59
C THR A 497 -20.09 -28.74 15.19
N PRO A 498 -20.82 -28.16 16.18
CA PRO A 498 -21.69 -27.02 15.95
C PRO A 498 -20.95 -25.68 15.95
N PHE A 499 -19.67 -25.64 16.36
CA PHE A 499 -18.86 -24.45 16.44
C PHE A 499 -18.36 -24.00 15.09
N TYR A 500 -18.64 -22.76 14.71
CA TYR A 500 -18.07 -22.13 13.54
C TYR A 500 -16.58 -21.81 13.78
N GLY A 501 -15.70 -22.28 12.93
CA GLY A 501 -14.27 -21.93 12.97
C GLY A 501 -13.99 -20.59 12.31
N ASN A 502 -13.14 -19.78 12.91
CA ASN A 502 -12.71 -18.47 12.39
C ASN A 502 -12.33 -18.56 10.91
N SER A 503 -13.14 -17.97 10.06
CA SER A 503 -12.96 -17.95 8.60
C SER A 503 -13.84 -16.91 7.91
N GLY A 504 -13.47 -16.50 6.69
CA GLY A 504 -14.28 -15.55 5.90
C GLY A 504 -14.53 -14.20 6.57
N GLY A 505 -13.65 -13.79 7.50
CA GLY A 505 -13.78 -12.55 8.26
C GLY A 505 -14.68 -12.65 9.50
N GLN A 506 -15.41 -13.74 9.71
CA GLN A 506 -16.17 -13.98 10.92
C GLN A 506 -15.31 -14.72 11.95
N ILE A 507 -15.26 -14.23 13.20
CA ILE A 507 -14.56 -14.93 14.29
C ILE A 507 -15.24 -16.25 14.62
N GLY A 508 -14.45 -17.17 15.18
CA GLY A 508 -14.96 -18.46 15.65
C GLY A 508 -15.86 -18.33 16.86
N ASP A 509 -16.74 -19.31 17.01
CA ASP A 509 -17.66 -19.38 18.14
C ASP A 509 -16.96 -19.70 19.45
N VAL A 510 -17.65 -19.38 20.51
CA VAL A 510 -17.35 -19.77 21.88
C VAL A 510 -18.53 -20.54 22.50
N GLY A 511 -18.28 -21.21 23.58
CA GLY A 511 -19.30 -21.99 24.29
C GLY A 511 -18.64 -23.00 25.24
N PHE A 512 -19.12 -24.22 25.26
CA PHE A 512 -18.54 -25.26 26.12
C PHE A 512 -18.79 -26.67 25.57
N ILE A 513 -18.02 -27.63 26.07
CA ILE A 513 -18.33 -29.05 25.97
C ILE A 513 -18.63 -29.58 27.37
N GLU A 514 -19.59 -30.49 27.49
CA GLU A 514 -19.96 -31.11 28.76
C GLU A 514 -20.30 -32.57 28.61
N ASN A 515 -20.10 -33.32 29.66
CA ASN A 515 -20.60 -34.66 29.90
C ASN A 515 -21.17 -34.79 31.32
N ALA A 516 -21.40 -35.99 31.80
CA ALA A 516 -21.93 -36.20 33.16
C ALA A 516 -20.98 -35.75 34.27
N ASP A 517 -19.66 -35.70 34.02
CA ASP A 517 -18.63 -35.53 35.04
C ASP A 517 -18.02 -34.13 35.01
N GLU A 518 -17.94 -33.50 33.85
CA GLU A 518 -17.24 -32.23 33.70
C GLU A 518 -17.83 -31.31 32.59
N LYS A 519 -17.56 -30.02 32.77
CA LYS A 519 -17.87 -28.97 31.81
C LYS A 519 -16.60 -28.15 31.52
N ILE A 520 -16.30 -27.95 30.25
CA ILE A 520 -15.08 -27.25 29.79
C ILE A 520 -15.45 -26.18 28.81
N ASP A 521 -15.01 -24.95 29.07
CA ASP A 521 -15.29 -23.81 28.21
C ASP A 521 -14.43 -23.87 26.94
N VAL A 522 -15.06 -23.66 25.81
CA VAL A 522 -14.42 -23.41 24.49
C VAL A 522 -14.30 -21.88 24.36
N VAL A 523 -13.07 -21.39 24.53
CA VAL A 523 -12.78 -19.93 24.58
C VAL A 523 -12.57 -19.32 23.19
N ALA A 524 -12.26 -20.13 22.19
CA ALA A 524 -12.15 -19.74 20.79
C ALA A 524 -12.23 -20.97 19.87
N THR A 525 -12.59 -20.73 18.61
CA THR A 525 -12.63 -21.78 17.58
C THR A 525 -11.96 -21.26 16.31
N ASP A 526 -10.90 -21.95 15.87
CA ASP A 526 -10.15 -21.62 14.66
C ASP A 526 -10.36 -22.66 13.55
N LYS A 527 -9.94 -22.33 12.33
CA LYS A 527 -9.95 -23.25 11.20
C LYS A 527 -8.57 -23.32 10.56
N GLU A 528 -7.95 -24.50 10.54
CA GLU A 528 -6.64 -24.74 9.93
C GLU A 528 -6.70 -26.00 9.04
N ASN A 529 -6.25 -25.89 7.79
CA ASN A 529 -6.17 -27.03 6.85
C ASN A 529 -7.44 -27.90 6.77
N GLY A 530 -8.60 -27.26 6.77
CA GLY A 530 -9.90 -27.95 6.72
C GLY A 530 -10.41 -28.50 8.05
N LEU A 531 -9.63 -28.43 9.12
CA LEU A 531 -10.01 -28.85 10.47
C LEU A 531 -10.54 -27.66 11.28
N ILE A 532 -11.54 -27.91 12.12
CA ILE A 532 -12.08 -26.96 13.08
C ILE A 532 -11.44 -27.27 14.45
N ILE A 533 -10.71 -26.27 14.97
CA ILE A 533 -9.87 -26.39 16.17
C ILE A 533 -10.52 -25.62 17.31
N HIS A 534 -10.87 -26.31 18.37
CA HIS A 534 -11.49 -25.73 19.56
C HIS A 534 -10.41 -25.47 20.63
N ILE A 535 -10.32 -24.26 21.12
CA ILE A 535 -9.33 -23.84 22.10
C ILE A 535 -9.97 -23.83 23.47
N VAL A 536 -9.38 -24.58 24.40
CA VAL A 536 -9.84 -24.72 25.78
C VAL A 536 -8.69 -24.42 26.76
N ASP A 537 -9.02 -23.94 27.95
CA ASP A 537 -8.02 -23.66 29.00
C ASP A 537 -7.63 -24.91 29.80
N LYS A 538 -8.45 -25.95 29.75
CA LYS A 538 -8.25 -27.22 30.49
C LYS A 538 -8.50 -28.39 29.56
N LEU A 539 -7.59 -29.39 29.54
CA LEU A 539 -7.86 -30.65 28.87
C LEU A 539 -8.88 -31.45 29.65
N PRO A 540 -9.87 -32.14 29.02
CA PRO A 540 -10.75 -33.09 29.67
C PRO A 540 -9.98 -34.15 30.46
N GLU A 541 -10.52 -34.59 31.62
CA GLU A 541 -9.92 -35.67 32.40
C GLU A 541 -9.88 -36.98 31.64
N ASN A 542 -10.95 -37.25 30.87
CA ASN A 542 -10.96 -38.37 29.91
C ASN A 542 -11.24 -37.81 28.46
N PRO A 543 -10.19 -37.48 27.68
CA PRO A 543 -10.39 -37.00 26.32
C PRO A 543 -11.07 -38.00 25.37
N ALA A 544 -11.12 -39.31 25.70
CA ALA A 544 -11.77 -40.33 24.89
C ALA A 544 -13.28 -40.50 25.20
N ALA A 545 -13.80 -39.72 26.17
CA ALA A 545 -15.23 -39.76 26.49
C ALA A 545 -16.08 -39.05 25.41
N ASP A 546 -17.38 -39.36 25.38
CA ASP A 546 -18.36 -38.65 24.61
C ASP A 546 -18.74 -37.34 25.32
N PHE A 547 -18.85 -36.28 24.53
CA PHE A 547 -19.26 -34.94 25.04
C PHE A 547 -20.47 -34.42 24.27
N THR A 548 -21.18 -33.48 24.86
CA THR A 548 -22.13 -32.60 24.19
C THR A 548 -21.47 -31.23 24.00
N ALA A 549 -21.31 -30.79 22.78
CA ALA A 549 -20.81 -29.47 22.44
C ALA A 549 -21.97 -28.46 22.35
N VAL A 550 -21.86 -27.33 23.01
CA VAL A 550 -22.89 -26.29 23.09
C VAL A 550 -22.28 -24.94 22.76
N VAL A 551 -22.74 -24.31 21.68
CA VAL A 551 -22.35 -22.97 21.27
C VAL A 551 -23.11 -21.94 22.09
N ASP A 552 -22.45 -20.83 22.47
CA ASP A 552 -23.13 -19.69 23.11
C ASP A 552 -24.14 -19.06 22.13
N PRO A 553 -25.45 -19.21 22.42
CA PRO A 553 -26.48 -18.79 21.46
C PRO A 553 -26.57 -17.28 21.30
N ALA A 554 -26.26 -16.49 22.33
CA ALA A 554 -26.34 -15.04 22.30
C ALA A 554 -25.21 -14.46 21.44
N LYS A 555 -23.98 -14.94 21.64
CA LYS A 555 -22.82 -14.51 20.84
C LYS A 555 -22.93 -14.97 19.38
N ARG A 556 -23.38 -16.21 19.12
CA ARG A 556 -23.62 -16.69 17.76
C ARG A 556 -24.67 -15.83 17.06
N GLN A 557 -25.79 -15.51 17.71
CA GLN A 557 -26.84 -14.69 17.13
C GLN A 557 -26.34 -13.26 16.82
N ALA A 558 -25.58 -12.66 17.74
CA ALA A 558 -24.99 -11.33 17.55
C ALA A 558 -23.98 -11.31 16.37
N ALA A 559 -23.11 -12.34 16.29
CA ALA A 559 -22.19 -12.49 15.14
C ALA A 559 -22.95 -12.70 13.82
N ALA A 560 -24.02 -13.51 13.81
CA ALA A 560 -24.86 -13.75 12.63
C ALA A 560 -25.61 -12.47 12.19
N ASN A 561 -26.07 -11.65 13.15
CA ASN A 561 -26.68 -10.35 12.88
C ASN A 561 -25.67 -9.40 12.22
N ASN A 562 -24.49 -9.27 12.80
CA ASN A 562 -23.41 -8.44 12.26
C ASN A 562 -22.95 -8.94 10.89
N HIS A 563 -22.87 -10.26 10.67
CA HIS A 563 -22.49 -10.82 9.37
C HIS A 563 -23.55 -10.52 8.30
N THR A 564 -24.82 -10.74 8.62
CA THR A 564 -25.91 -10.41 7.69
C THR A 564 -25.97 -8.91 7.40
N ALA A 565 -25.75 -8.07 8.42
CA ALA A 565 -25.66 -6.62 8.24
C ALA A 565 -24.45 -6.21 7.34
N THR A 566 -23.37 -6.98 7.34
CA THR A 566 -22.22 -6.75 6.44
C THR A 566 -22.61 -6.93 4.98
N HIS A 567 -23.40 -7.96 4.64
CA HIS A 567 -23.93 -8.16 3.29
C HIS A 567 -24.88 -7.02 2.88
N LEU A 568 -25.78 -6.60 3.75
CA LEU A 568 -26.67 -5.46 3.48
C LEU A 568 -25.89 -4.16 3.32
N LEU A 569 -24.79 -3.99 4.07
CA LEU A 569 -23.88 -2.85 3.98
C LEU A 569 -23.16 -2.82 2.64
N ASP A 570 -22.62 -3.96 2.16
CA ASP A 570 -21.98 -4.03 0.83
C ASP A 570 -22.96 -3.65 -0.28
N ALA A 571 -24.15 -4.24 -0.28
CA ALA A 571 -25.20 -3.90 -1.24
C ALA A 571 -25.57 -2.41 -1.20
N ALA A 572 -25.69 -1.80 0.00
CA ALA A 572 -26.03 -0.38 0.15
C ALA A 572 -24.87 0.53 -0.32
N LEU A 573 -23.62 0.19 -0.01
CA LEU A 573 -22.44 0.93 -0.46
C LEU A 573 -22.33 0.92 -1.98
N ARG A 574 -22.51 -0.23 -2.63
CA ARG A 574 -22.54 -0.37 -4.09
C ARG A 574 -23.64 0.49 -4.73
N LYS A 575 -24.79 0.57 -4.09
CA LYS A 575 -25.91 1.38 -4.56
C LYS A 575 -25.68 2.88 -4.45
N VAL A 576 -25.02 3.33 -3.37
CA VAL A 576 -24.79 4.77 -3.09
C VAL A 576 -23.52 5.28 -3.74
N LEU A 577 -22.43 4.50 -3.69
CA LEU A 577 -21.11 4.93 -4.14
C LEU A 577 -20.77 4.44 -5.55
N GLY A 578 -21.42 3.36 -6.02
CA GLY A 578 -21.20 2.77 -7.33
C GLY A 578 -20.65 1.34 -7.30
N THR A 579 -20.69 0.68 -8.46
CA THR A 579 -20.35 -0.74 -8.63
C THR A 579 -18.85 -1.05 -8.47
N HIS A 580 -17.99 -0.02 -8.40
CA HIS A 580 -16.55 -0.16 -8.11
C HIS A 580 -16.28 -0.52 -6.65
N VAL A 581 -17.29 -0.44 -5.77
CA VAL A 581 -17.17 -0.90 -4.39
C VAL A 581 -17.03 -2.43 -4.39
N GLU A 582 -15.92 -2.90 -3.84
CA GLU A 582 -15.61 -4.32 -3.67
C GLU A 582 -15.03 -4.52 -2.27
N GLN A 583 -15.41 -5.62 -1.63
CA GLN A 583 -14.84 -6.00 -0.35
C GLN A 583 -13.33 -6.24 -0.48
N LYS A 584 -12.53 -5.57 0.35
CA LYS A 584 -11.08 -5.79 0.48
C LYS A 584 -10.71 -6.49 1.79
N GLY A 585 -11.63 -6.51 2.74
CA GLY A 585 -11.53 -7.23 4.00
C GLY A 585 -12.80 -7.08 4.80
N SER A 586 -13.06 -8.03 5.68
CA SER A 586 -14.14 -7.95 6.66
C SER A 586 -13.66 -8.52 7.99
N PHE A 587 -14.27 -8.06 9.06
CA PHE A 587 -14.10 -8.63 10.38
C PHE A 587 -15.42 -8.52 11.14
N VAL A 588 -15.97 -9.67 11.51
CA VAL A 588 -17.30 -9.79 12.12
C VAL A 588 -17.17 -10.46 13.46
N THR A 589 -17.61 -9.76 14.50
CA THR A 589 -17.64 -10.22 15.89
C THR A 589 -19.07 -10.11 16.44
N PRO A 590 -19.37 -10.65 17.62
CA PRO A 590 -20.62 -10.36 18.31
C PRO A 590 -20.83 -8.88 18.61
N ASP A 591 -19.75 -8.13 18.85
CA ASP A 591 -19.81 -6.75 19.35
C ASP A 591 -19.92 -5.73 18.23
N TYR A 592 -19.24 -5.97 17.09
CA TYR A 592 -19.21 -5.05 15.95
C TYR A 592 -18.86 -5.75 14.65
N LEU A 593 -19.09 -5.08 13.56
CA LEU A 593 -18.60 -5.44 12.23
C LEU A 593 -17.64 -4.37 11.69
N ARG A 594 -16.67 -4.80 10.89
CA ARG A 594 -15.75 -3.95 10.16
C ARG A 594 -15.74 -4.38 8.71
N PHE A 595 -15.89 -3.42 7.82
CA PHE A 595 -15.92 -3.64 6.38
C PHE A 595 -14.93 -2.73 5.67
N ASP A 596 -13.93 -3.32 5.04
CA ASP A 596 -12.92 -2.64 4.23
C ASP A 596 -13.28 -2.79 2.76
N PHE A 597 -13.40 -1.70 2.03
CA PHE A 597 -13.87 -1.69 0.65
C PHE A 597 -13.10 -0.72 -0.24
N SER A 598 -13.08 -1.00 -1.54
CA SER A 598 -12.46 -0.12 -2.54
C SER A 598 -13.31 1.14 -2.71
N HIS A 599 -12.73 2.29 -2.38
CA HIS A 599 -13.28 3.61 -2.68
C HIS A 599 -12.19 4.69 -2.60
N PHE A 600 -12.21 5.61 -3.53
CA PHE A 600 -11.11 6.54 -3.81
C PHE A 600 -11.11 7.81 -2.97
N ARG A 601 -12.21 8.14 -2.26
CA ARG A 601 -12.32 9.35 -1.44
C ARG A 601 -12.97 9.07 -0.08
N LYS A 602 -12.90 10.04 0.81
CA LYS A 602 -13.67 10.00 2.06
C LYS A 602 -15.17 9.96 1.73
N VAL A 603 -15.89 9.02 2.36
CA VAL A 603 -17.34 8.96 2.25
C VAL A 603 -17.95 10.14 3.03
N THR A 604 -18.83 10.88 2.39
CA THR A 604 -19.42 12.07 3.01
C THR A 604 -20.45 11.68 4.09
N PRO A 605 -20.69 12.54 5.08
CA PRO A 605 -21.72 12.28 6.09
C PRO A 605 -23.12 12.05 5.51
N ALA A 606 -23.45 12.68 4.36
CA ALA A 606 -24.71 12.49 3.67
C ALA A 606 -24.81 11.09 3.04
N GLU A 607 -23.74 10.62 2.41
CA GLU A 607 -23.66 9.28 1.84
C GLU A 607 -23.69 8.19 2.92
N LEU A 608 -22.95 8.38 4.02
CA LEU A 608 -22.99 7.46 5.18
C LEU A 608 -24.41 7.35 5.74
N ARG A 609 -25.11 8.46 5.87
CA ARG A 609 -26.50 8.48 6.34
C ARG A 609 -27.45 7.76 5.36
N GLU A 610 -27.21 7.91 4.06
CA GLU A 610 -28.02 7.22 3.05
C GLU A 610 -27.75 5.71 3.06
N VAL A 611 -26.50 5.29 3.19
CA VAL A 611 -26.12 3.87 3.36
C VAL A 611 -26.80 3.29 4.60
N GLU A 612 -26.68 3.95 5.76
CA GLU A 612 -27.30 3.54 7.01
C GLU A 612 -28.83 3.42 6.85
N ARG A 613 -29.46 4.39 6.18
CA ARG A 613 -30.91 4.40 5.89
C ARG A 613 -31.33 3.20 5.02
N LEU A 614 -30.54 2.88 4.01
CA LEU A 614 -30.80 1.75 3.12
C LEU A 614 -30.68 0.42 3.86
N VAL A 615 -29.58 0.21 4.62
CA VAL A 615 -29.41 -1.01 5.44
C VAL A 615 -30.58 -1.18 6.40
N ASN A 616 -30.95 -0.15 7.15
CA ASN A 616 -32.07 -0.19 8.08
C ASN A 616 -33.44 -0.38 7.38
N ARG A 617 -33.56 0.02 6.12
CA ARG A 617 -34.76 -0.29 5.32
C ARG A 617 -34.85 -1.79 5.04
N GLU A 618 -33.77 -2.42 4.59
CA GLU A 618 -33.71 -3.86 4.32
C GLU A 618 -33.88 -4.71 5.60
N ILE A 619 -33.41 -4.20 6.74
CA ILE A 619 -33.67 -4.81 8.06
C ILE A 619 -35.16 -4.81 8.35
N ARG A 620 -35.85 -3.66 8.21
CA ARG A 620 -37.31 -3.54 8.45
C ARG A 620 -38.16 -4.30 7.44
N ALA A 621 -37.63 -4.57 6.24
CA ALA A 621 -38.33 -5.40 5.24
C ALA A 621 -38.40 -6.87 5.67
N ASN A 622 -37.62 -7.28 6.67
CA ASN A 622 -37.64 -8.61 7.26
C ASN A 622 -37.48 -9.75 6.24
N HIS A 623 -36.53 -9.61 5.32
CA HIS A 623 -36.25 -10.63 4.32
C HIS A 623 -35.81 -11.94 4.98
N PRO A 624 -36.41 -13.08 4.64
CA PRO A 624 -35.97 -14.38 5.13
C PRO A 624 -34.62 -14.76 4.49
N LEU A 625 -33.86 -15.59 5.21
CA LEU A 625 -32.68 -16.24 4.68
C LEU A 625 -33.12 -17.23 3.58
N VAL A 626 -32.58 -17.09 2.37
CA VAL A 626 -32.65 -18.07 1.31
C VAL A 626 -31.25 -18.56 1.03
N GLU A 627 -30.97 -19.83 1.31
CA GLU A 627 -29.65 -20.42 1.08
C GLU A 627 -29.69 -21.63 0.16
N ARG A 628 -28.64 -21.77 -0.64
CA ARG A 628 -28.35 -23.00 -1.42
C ARG A 628 -26.91 -23.43 -1.08
N ARG A 629 -26.77 -24.62 -0.49
CA ARG A 629 -25.48 -25.08 0.06
C ARG A 629 -24.62 -25.83 -0.97
N ASP A 630 -25.17 -26.14 -2.14
CA ASP A 630 -24.58 -26.98 -3.18
C ASP A 630 -24.75 -26.38 -4.59
N ALA A 631 -24.89 -25.08 -4.71
CA ALA A 631 -24.99 -24.40 -6.01
C ALA A 631 -23.69 -24.60 -6.80
N THR A 632 -23.80 -24.72 -8.13
CA THR A 632 -22.64 -24.63 -9.00
C THR A 632 -22.23 -23.15 -9.14
N LEU A 633 -20.96 -22.91 -9.44
CA LEU A 633 -20.47 -21.53 -9.66
C LEU A 633 -21.22 -20.84 -10.79
N ALA A 634 -21.56 -21.57 -11.86
CA ALA A 634 -22.32 -21.03 -12.99
C ALA A 634 -23.76 -20.61 -12.61
N GLU A 635 -24.44 -21.41 -11.78
CA GLU A 635 -25.76 -21.05 -11.26
C GLU A 635 -25.71 -19.80 -10.38
N ALA A 636 -24.70 -19.71 -9.50
CA ALA A 636 -24.51 -18.55 -8.64
C ALA A 636 -24.23 -17.27 -9.46
N GLN A 637 -23.43 -17.36 -10.50
CA GLN A 637 -23.17 -16.27 -11.43
C GLN A 637 -24.43 -15.83 -12.19
N ALA A 638 -25.23 -16.81 -12.66
CA ALA A 638 -26.49 -16.51 -13.36
C ALA A 638 -27.51 -15.81 -12.47
N GLU A 639 -27.46 -16.06 -11.15
CA GLU A 639 -28.29 -15.36 -10.16
C GLU A 639 -27.72 -14.02 -9.69
N GLY A 640 -26.59 -13.59 -10.24
CA GLY A 640 -25.93 -12.33 -9.90
C GLY A 640 -25.24 -12.31 -8.53
N ALA A 641 -24.85 -13.48 -8.01
CA ALA A 641 -24.18 -13.58 -6.72
C ALA A 641 -22.85 -12.81 -6.72
N ILE A 642 -22.63 -11.98 -5.73
CA ILE A 642 -21.35 -11.29 -5.51
C ILE A 642 -20.32 -12.34 -5.06
N MET A 643 -19.19 -12.35 -5.74
CA MET A 643 -18.07 -13.22 -5.46
C MET A 643 -16.84 -12.37 -5.10
N LEU A 644 -16.10 -12.78 -4.09
CA LEU A 644 -14.86 -12.11 -3.75
C LEU A 644 -13.81 -12.33 -4.84
N PHE A 645 -13.30 -11.24 -5.38
CA PHE A 645 -12.31 -11.30 -6.44
C PHE A 645 -11.03 -11.99 -5.96
N GLY A 646 -10.63 -13.06 -6.69
CA GLY A 646 -9.38 -13.80 -6.45
C GLY A 646 -9.46 -14.86 -5.35
N GLU A 647 -10.64 -15.22 -4.86
CA GLU A 647 -10.81 -16.46 -4.09
C GLU A 647 -11.00 -17.67 -5.02
N LYS A 648 -10.38 -18.78 -4.63
CA LYS A 648 -10.57 -20.08 -5.33
C LYS A 648 -11.81 -20.75 -4.76
N TYR A 649 -12.91 -20.67 -5.49
CA TYR A 649 -14.12 -21.40 -5.15
C TYR A 649 -14.05 -22.83 -5.70
N GLY A 650 -14.56 -23.80 -4.94
CA GLY A 650 -14.74 -25.17 -5.42
C GLY A 650 -15.87 -25.25 -6.48
N ASP A 651 -16.07 -26.44 -7.05
CA ASP A 651 -17.15 -26.69 -8.01
C ASP A 651 -18.56 -26.50 -7.41
N ARG A 652 -18.66 -26.63 -6.09
CA ARG A 652 -19.87 -26.40 -5.31
C ARG A 652 -19.65 -25.28 -4.29
N VAL A 653 -20.61 -24.36 -4.22
CA VAL A 653 -20.55 -23.17 -3.38
C VAL A 653 -21.84 -22.98 -2.59
N ARG A 654 -21.72 -22.37 -1.42
CA ARG A 654 -22.90 -21.92 -0.64
C ARG A 654 -23.25 -20.49 -1.05
N MET A 655 -24.48 -20.31 -1.52
CA MET A 655 -25.05 -19.03 -1.89
C MET A 655 -26.08 -18.60 -0.83
N VAL A 656 -25.98 -17.34 -0.39
CA VAL A 656 -26.86 -16.73 0.62
C VAL A 656 -27.55 -15.51 0.00
N ARG A 657 -28.86 -15.40 0.20
CA ARG A 657 -29.68 -14.31 -0.32
C ARG A 657 -30.55 -13.69 0.77
N PHE A 658 -30.55 -12.35 0.85
CA PHE A 658 -31.51 -11.54 1.61
C PHE A 658 -32.05 -10.43 0.70
N GLY A 659 -33.27 -10.59 0.22
CA GLY A 659 -33.85 -9.67 -0.76
C GLY A 659 -32.99 -9.57 -2.03
N ASP A 660 -32.48 -8.35 -2.31
CA ASP A 660 -31.61 -8.08 -3.47
C ASP A 660 -30.13 -8.42 -3.21
N SER A 661 -29.70 -8.63 -1.97
CA SER A 661 -28.33 -9.03 -1.64
C SER A 661 -28.16 -10.52 -1.85
N VAL A 662 -27.25 -10.90 -2.77
CA VAL A 662 -26.93 -12.29 -3.10
C VAL A 662 -25.41 -12.45 -3.10
N GLU A 663 -24.87 -13.33 -2.26
CA GLU A 663 -23.44 -13.49 -2.08
C GLU A 663 -23.01 -14.96 -1.89
N LEU A 664 -21.78 -15.30 -2.28
CA LEU A 664 -21.15 -16.55 -1.92
C LEU A 664 -20.54 -16.41 -0.52
N CYS A 665 -21.10 -17.12 0.46
CA CYS A 665 -20.66 -16.96 1.83
C CYS A 665 -20.75 -18.26 2.63
N GLY A 666 -19.63 -18.61 3.33
CA GLY A 666 -19.56 -19.73 4.25
C GLY A 666 -19.87 -19.38 5.71
N GLY A 667 -20.15 -18.10 6.03
CA GLY A 667 -20.41 -17.64 7.41
C GLY A 667 -21.78 -18.00 7.94
N THR A 668 -22.01 -17.71 9.23
CA THR A 668 -23.34 -17.88 9.86
C THR A 668 -24.17 -16.63 9.68
N HIS A 669 -25.46 -16.81 9.39
CA HIS A 669 -26.40 -15.74 9.13
C HIS A 669 -27.66 -15.85 9.98
N THR A 670 -28.34 -14.72 10.17
CA THR A 670 -29.64 -14.71 10.85
C THR A 670 -30.72 -15.30 9.96
N CYS A 671 -31.79 -15.82 10.56
CA CYS A 671 -32.92 -16.42 9.83
C CYS A 671 -33.75 -15.41 9.01
N ALA A 672 -33.74 -14.15 9.42
CA ALA A 672 -34.39 -13.06 8.71
C ALA A 672 -33.77 -11.72 9.12
N THR A 673 -33.75 -10.74 8.20
CA THR A 673 -33.09 -9.45 8.43
C THR A 673 -33.68 -8.65 9.60
N GLY A 674 -34.95 -8.84 9.93
CA GLY A 674 -35.61 -8.16 11.05
C GLY A 674 -35.00 -8.49 12.41
N THR A 675 -34.37 -9.65 12.59
CA THR A 675 -33.72 -10.04 13.86
C THR A 675 -32.42 -9.25 14.13
N ILE A 676 -31.87 -8.55 13.13
CA ILE A 676 -30.70 -7.66 13.28
C ILE A 676 -31.03 -6.49 14.23
N GLY A 677 -32.29 -6.04 14.25
CA GLY A 677 -32.73 -4.89 15.02
C GLY A 677 -32.40 -3.56 14.33
N PHE A 678 -31.48 -2.78 14.89
CA PHE A 678 -31.03 -1.51 14.34
C PHE A 678 -29.56 -1.57 13.96
N PHE A 679 -29.21 -1.01 12.81
CA PHE A 679 -27.83 -0.89 12.32
C PHE A 679 -27.35 0.55 12.47
N LYS A 680 -26.15 0.74 13.01
CA LYS A 680 -25.52 2.05 13.20
C LYS A 680 -24.05 2.05 12.75
N ILE A 681 -23.68 2.95 11.85
CA ILE A 681 -22.29 3.24 11.49
C ILE A 681 -21.67 4.04 12.63
N VAL A 682 -20.53 3.56 13.16
CA VAL A 682 -19.77 4.19 14.24
C VAL A 682 -18.63 5.03 13.70
N SER A 683 -17.89 4.50 12.72
CA SER A 683 -16.73 5.20 12.15
C SER A 683 -16.59 4.95 10.65
N GLU A 684 -15.91 5.90 9.97
CA GLU A 684 -15.44 5.79 8.60
C GLU A 684 -14.03 6.36 8.51
N SER A 685 -13.07 5.58 8.00
CA SER A 685 -11.66 5.95 7.94
C SER A 685 -10.95 5.40 6.71
N ALA A 686 -9.76 5.93 6.41
CA ALA A 686 -8.89 5.39 5.38
C ALA A 686 -8.03 4.26 5.98
N VAL A 687 -7.90 3.16 5.23
CA VAL A 687 -6.97 2.06 5.54
C VAL A 687 -5.69 2.22 4.72
N SER A 688 -5.86 2.49 3.44
CA SER A 688 -4.78 2.76 2.49
C SER A 688 -5.36 3.57 1.32
N ALA A 689 -4.52 3.96 0.37
CA ALA A 689 -5.02 4.59 -0.85
C ALA A 689 -6.03 3.68 -1.54
N GLY A 690 -7.17 4.24 -1.91
CA GLY A 690 -8.26 3.50 -2.55
C GLY A 690 -8.99 2.48 -1.66
N VAL A 691 -8.69 2.37 -0.36
CA VAL A 691 -9.40 1.49 0.58
C VAL A 691 -9.95 2.28 1.75
N ARG A 692 -11.24 2.21 1.94
CA ARG A 692 -11.99 2.81 3.05
C ARG A 692 -12.46 1.72 4.01
N ARG A 693 -12.61 2.07 5.26
CA ARG A 693 -13.12 1.23 6.35
C ARG A 693 -14.37 1.81 6.94
N ILE A 694 -15.38 1.00 7.11
CA ILE A 694 -16.55 1.29 7.95
C ILE A 694 -16.54 0.34 9.13
N GLU A 695 -16.77 0.87 10.32
CA GLU A 695 -17.11 0.10 11.51
C GLU A 695 -18.56 0.41 11.90
N ALA A 696 -19.31 -0.64 12.20
CA ALA A 696 -20.72 -0.53 12.53
C ALA A 696 -21.13 -1.57 13.56
N VAL A 697 -22.28 -1.33 14.17
CA VAL A 697 -22.87 -2.16 15.21
C VAL A 697 -24.32 -2.44 14.92
N THR A 698 -24.84 -3.55 15.45
CA THR A 698 -26.25 -3.91 15.30
C THR A 698 -26.93 -4.15 16.65
N GLY A 699 -28.25 -4.18 16.69
CA GLY A 699 -29.06 -4.55 17.85
C GLY A 699 -28.65 -3.80 19.11
N GLU A 700 -28.36 -4.53 20.19
CA GLU A 700 -27.96 -3.97 21.49
C GLU A 700 -26.72 -3.06 21.39
N GLY A 701 -25.73 -3.38 20.51
CA GLY A 701 -24.58 -2.52 20.26
C GLY A 701 -24.99 -1.15 19.73
N ALA A 702 -25.97 -1.10 18.83
CA ALA A 702 -26.50 0.15 18.27
C ALA A 702 -27.31 0.93 19.32
N GLU A 703 -28.08 0.26 20.19
CA GLU A 703 -28.80 0.89 21.30
C GLU A 703 -27.80 1.57 22.27
N LYS A 704 -26.71 0.90 22.64
CA LYS A 704 -25.67 1.48 23.50
C LYS A 704 -25.07 2.76 22.93
N VAL A 705 -24.82 2.80 21.62
CA VAL A 705 -24.30 4.00 20.94
C VAL A 705 -25.31 5.15 20.97
N LEU A 706 -26.60 4.84 20.76
CA LEU A 706 -27.68 5.84 20.83
C LEU A 706 -27.87 6.39 22.23
N TYR A 707 -27.95 5.54 23.25
CA TYR A 707 -28.07 5.97 24.65
C TYR A 707 -26.85 6.81 25.12
N ALA A 708 -25.65 6.41 24.76
CA ALA A 708 -24.45 7.21 25.08
C ALA A 708 -24.48 8.62 24.46
N ALA A 709 -25.03 8.75 23.25
CA ALA A 709 -25.21 10.06 22.61
C ALA A 709 -26.32 10.86 23.29
N GLU A 710 -27.41 10.22 23.68
CA GLU A 710 -28.51 10.84 24.42
C GLU A 710 -28.07 11.32 25.79
N ASP A 711 -27.41 10.46 26.59
CA ASP A 711 -26.82 10.81 27.87
C ASP A 711 -25.86 11.99 27.78
N THR A 712 -25.03 12.01 26.74
CA THR A 712 -24.11 13.13 26.51
C THR A 712 -24.86 14.45 26.28
N LEU A 713 -25.91 14.44 25.48
CA LEU A 713 -26.75 15.61 25.23
C LEU A 713 -27.48 16.04 26.50
N GLN A 714 -28.00 15.09 27.28
CA GLN A 714 -28.66 15.39 28.54
C GLN A 714 -27.67 16.02 29.53
N ASN A 715 -26.50 15.44 29.71
CA ASN A 715 -25.46 16.00 30.62
C ASN A 715 -25.08 17.44 30.21
N VAL A 716 -24.96 17.71 28.92
CA VAL A 716 -24.67 19.08 28.44
C VAL A 716 -25.86 20.00 28.68
N ALA A 717 -27.09 19.54 28.49
CA ALA A 717 -28.30 20.32 28.79
C ALA A 717 -28.40 20.67 30.29
N GLU A 718 -28.13 19.71 31.19
CA GLU A 718 -28.07 19.89 32.63
C GLU A 718 -26.96 20.87 33.03
N PHE A 719 -25.73 20.71 32.48
CA PHE A 719 -24.63 21.64 32.74
C PHE A 719 -24.95 23.06 32.32
N LEU A 720 -25.65 23.25 31.19
CA LEU A 720 -26.08 24.54 30.69
C LEU A 720 -27.37 25.05 31.35
N ASN A 721 -28.02 24.22 32.16
CA ASN A 721 -29.37 24.45 32.71
C ASN A 721 -30.38 24.92 31.63
N ASN A 722 -30.28 24.29 30.44
CA ASN A 722 -31.06 24.65 29.26
C ASN A 722 -31.26 23.46 28.33
N THR A 723 -32.51 23.15 28.01
CA THR A 723 -32.83 22.06 27.08
C THR A 723 -32.51 22.37 25.63
N GLN A 724 -32.39 23.66 25.29
CA GLN A 724 -31.98 24.10 23.94
C GLN A 724 -30.44 24.30 23.87
N VAL A 725 -29.72 23.18 23.96
CA VAL A 725 -28.26 23.11 24.09
C VAL A 725 -27.52 23.98 23.06
N VAL A 726 -27.87 23.86 21.77
CA VAL A 726 -27.18 24.57 20.68
C VAL A 726 -27.35 26.11 20.83
N GLN A 727 -28.59 26.55 21.19
CA GLN A 727 -28.84 27.99 21.38
C GLN A 727 -28.14 28.54 22.61
N ALA A 728 -28.11 27.74 23.71
CA ALA A 728 -27.38 28.14 24.93
C ALA A 728 -25.88 28.29 24.68
N ILE A 729 -25.23 27.34 24.00
CA ILE A 729 -23.82 27.42 23.61
C ILE A 729 -23.57 28.65 22.73
N LYS A 730 -24.41 28.87 21.71
CA LYS A 730 -24.28 30.04 20.83
C LYS A 730 -24.30 31.36 21.63
N LYS A 731 -25.24 31.46 22.57
CA LYS A 731 -25.36 32.64 23.46
C LYS A 731 -24.15 32.82 24.36
N ILE A 732 -23.56 31.71 24.86
CA ILE A 732 -22.33 31.75 25.68
C ILE A 732 -21.16 32.23 24.82
N VAL A 733 -21.00 31.75 23.61
CA VAL A 733 -19.93 32.18 22.70
C VAL A 733 -20.08 33.68 22.37
N GLU A 734 -21.29 34.13 22.02
CA GLU A 734 -21.59 35.55 21.72
C GLU A 734 -21.34 36.43 22.95
N SER A 735 -21.72 35.98 24.15
CA SER A 735 -21.48 36.70 25.41
C SER A 735 -19.99 36.76 25.75
N ASN A 736 -19.25 35.68 25.53
CA ASN A 736 -17.80 35.65 25.75
C ASN A 736 -17.06 36.63 24.81
N ASP A 737 -17.45 36.67 23.55
CA ASP A 737 -16.89 37.62 22.56
C ASP A 737 -17.20 39.06 22.93
N ALA A 738 -18.42 39.34 23.43
CA ALA A 738 -18.80 40.68 23.90
C ALA A 738 -18.00 41.11 25.13
N LEU A 739 -17.87 40.20 26.14
CA LEU A 739 -17.08 40.45 27.34
C LEU A 739 -15.59 40.65 27.00
N SER A 740 -15.05 39.87 26.06
CA SER A 740 -13.65 40.02 25.62
C SER A 740 -13.39 41.41 25.00
N LYS A 741 -14.35 41.93 24.21
CA LYS A 741 -14.27 43.29 23.64
C LYS A 741 -14.39 44.36 24.71
N GLU A 742 -15.27 44.17 25.70
CA GLU A 742 -15.46 45.11 26.81
C GLU A 742 -14.21 45.20 27.68
N VAL A 743 -13.62 44.04 28.03
CA VAL A 743 -12.34 43.96 28.77
C VAL A 743 -11.22 44.66 28.01
N GLU A 744 -11.13 44.44 26.70
CA GLU A 744 -10.14 45.11 25.88
C GLU A 744 -10.37 46.67 25.83
N ALA A 745 -11.61 47.12 25.70
CA ALA A 745 -11.93 48.54 25.70
C ALA A 745 -11.58 49.18 27.05
N MET A 746 -11.93 48.55 28.18
CA MET A 746 -11.55 49.02 29.52
C MET A 746 -10.02 49.10 29.70
N ARG A 747 -9.30 48.07 29.18
CA ARG A 747 -7.83 48.06 29.23
C ARG A 747 -7.24 49.22 28.44
N GLN A 748 -7.73 49.50 27.24
CA GLN A 748 -7.28 50.65 26.43
C GLN A 748 -7.58 52.00 27.07
N GLU A 749 -8.72 52.13 27.75
CA GLU A 749 -9.06 53.34 28.50
C GLU A 749 -8.10 53.52 29.68
N GLN A 750 -7.85 52.52 30.47
CA GLN A 750 -6.86 52.55 31.56
C GLN A 750 -5.47 52.90 31.05
N VAL A 751 -5.04 52.33 29.92
CA VAL A 751 -3.76 52.67 29.27
C VAL A 751 -3.69 54.19 28.95
N ARG A 752 -4.75 54.75 28.38
CA ARG A 752 -4.82 56.20 28.07
C ARG A 752 -4.73 57.05 29.33
N GLU A 753 -5.51 56.76 30.36
CA GLU A 753 -5.47 57.46 31.63
C GLU A 753 -4.08 57.41 32.29
N TRP A 754 -3.43 56.27 32.26
CA TRP A 754 -2.08 56.15 32.80
C TRP A 754 -1.06 56.91 31.98
N ALA A 755 -1.16 56.89 30.67
CA ALA A 755 -0.31 57.64 29.78
C ALA A 755 -0.48 59.18 30.04
N ASP A 756 -1.75 59.69 30.20
CA ASP A 756 -2.04 61.11 30.48
C ASP A 756 -1.43 61.51 31.80
N ARG A 757 -1.45 60.70 32.83
CA ARG A 757 -0.82 60.97 34.12
C ARG A 757 0.71 60.95 34.03
N LEU A 758 1.27 59.95 33.36
CA LEU A 758 2.72 59.81 33.26
C LEU A 758 3.37 60.90 32.42
N VAL A 759 2.78 61.30 31.30
CA VAL A 759 3.31 62.40 30.46
C VAL A 759 3.46 63.68 31.26
N LYS A 760 2.57 63.96 32.25
CA LYS A 760 2.61 65.18 33.09
C LYS A 760 3.58 65.08 34.25
N SER A 761 3.98 63.89 34.68
CA SER A 761 4.70 63.67 35.94
C SER A 761 6.09 63.08 35.80
N LEU A 762 6.45 62.59 34.60
CA LEU A 762 7.77 62.02 34.38
C LEU A 762 8.88 63.08 34.36
N PRO A 763 10.00 62.84 35.07
CA PRO A 763 11.12 63.76 35.09
C PRO A 763 11.91 63.71 33.78
N GLU A 764 12.42 64.89 33.39
CA GLU A 764 13.41 65.00 32.30
C GLU A 764 14.82 64.95 32.94
N GLN A 765 15.68 64.05 32.44
CA GLN A 765 17.08 63.91 32.86
C GLN A 765 17.97 63.79 31.63
N ASN A 766 18.99 64.59 31.55
CA ASN A 766 19.94 64.65 30.43
C ASN A 766 19.29 64.70 29.05
N GLY A 767 18.20 65.49 28.93
CA GLY A 767 17.46 65.65 27.67
C GLY A 767 16.56 64.47 27.25
N VAL A 768 16.29 63.48 28.14
CA VAL A 768 15.35 62.40 27.92
C VAL A 768 14.34 62.34 29.07
N ILE A 769 13.13 61.90 28.75
CA ILE A 769 12.09 61.61 29.73
C ILE A 769 12.23 60.11 30.14
N LEU A 770 12.69 59.89 31.39
CA LEU A 770 13.01 58.57 31.88
C LEU A 770 11.88 57.98 32.74
N MET A 771 11.44 56.81 32.38
CA MET A 771 10.58 55.94 33.18
C MET A 771 11.23 54.58 33.43
N ALA A 772 11.77 54.36 34.61
CA ALA A 772 12.40 53.11 35.01
C ALA A 772 11.77 52.61 36.31
N LYS A 773 11.03 51.50 36.29
CA LYS A 773 10.37 50.99 37.50
C LYS A 773 9.88 49.54 37.31
N GLN A 774 9.64 48.88 38.43
CA GLN A 774 8.81 47.67 38.44
C GLN A 774 7.32 48.05 38.43
N SER A 775 6.52 47.19 37.84
CA SER A 775 5.07 47.33 37.76
C SER A 775 4.35 46.01 38.03
N GLU A 776 3.24 46.05 38.71
CA GLU A 776 2.36 44.90 38.94
C GLU A 776 1.42 44.66 37.76
N GLN A 777 1.39 45.53 36.80
CA GLN A 777 0.54 45.44 35.62
C GLN A 777 0.98 44.28 34.71
N MET A 778 0.02 43.72 33.98
CA MET A 778 0.32 42.66 33.00
C MET A 778 1.27 43.13 31.88
N PRO A 779 2.16 42.29 31.36
CA PRO A 779 3.06 42.65 30.25
C PRO A 779 2.34 43.26 29.04
N ALA A 780 1.12 42.75 28.73
CA ALA A 780 0.27 43.30 27.66
C ALA A 780 -0.13 44.76 27.91
N PHE A 781 -0.50 45.13 29.13
CA PHE A 781 -0.82 46.51 29.50
C PHE A 781 0.41 47.37 29.37
N ILE A 782 1.58 46.95 29.86
CA ILE A 782 2.84 47.66 29.75
C ILE A 782 3.23 47.92 28.28
N LYS A 783 3.00 46.90 27.44
CA LYS A 783 3.24 47.07 25.99
C LYS A 783 2.35 48.17 25.38
N ASP A 784 1.06 48.13 25.63
CA ASP A 784 0.13 49.12 25.10
C ASP A 784 0.42 50.53 25.65
N LEU A 785 0.77 50.62 26.93
CA LEU A 785 1.22 51.86 27.56
C LEU A 785 2.50 52.38 26.91
N ALA A 786 3.46 51.55 26.64
CA ALA A 786 4.72 51.88 25.99
C ALA A 786 4.49 52.47 24.59
N TYR A 787 3.64 51.86 23.77
CA TYR A 787 3.27 52.40 22.46
C TYR A 787 2.52 53.73 22.56
N ASN A 788 1.63 53.87 23.54
CA ASN A 788 0.89 55.09 23.76
C ASN A 788 1.78 56.24 24.22
N LEU A 789 2.74 56.00 25.12
CA LEU A 789 3.72 56.99 25.58
C LEU A 789 4.68 57.39 24.44
N ARG A 790 5.18 56.44 23.66
CA ARG A 790 6.06 56.74 22.53
C ARG A 790 5.41 57.67 21.49
N ALA A 791 4.11 57.47 21.22
CA ALA A 791 3.36 58.33 20.29
C ALA A 791 3.23 59.78 20.76
N ARG A 792 3.49 60.06 22.04
CA ARG A 792 3.31 61.38 22.66
C ARG A 792 4.63 62.05 23.15
N VAL A 793 5.65 61.18 23.38
CA VAL A 793 6.92 61.59 23.96
C VAL A 793 8.07 61.11 23.09
N HIS A 794 8.65 62.01 22.27
CA HIS A 794 9.67 61.67 21.29
C HIS A 794 11.04 61.37 21.91
N ASN A 795 11.35 61.92 23.07
CA ASN A 795 12.57 61.74 23.85
C ASN A 795 12.37 60.72 25.01
N LEU A 796 11.42 59.75 24.87
CA LEU A 796 11.09 58.73 25.88
C LEU A 796 12.18 57.68 26.04
N VAL A 797 12.55 57.39 27.29
CA VAL A 797 13.24 56.16 27.70
C VAL A 797 12.37 55.46 28.75
N MET A 798 11.73 54.36 28.34
CA MET A 798 10.89 53.58 29.24
C MET A 798 11.51 52.18 29.44
N VAL A 799 11.79 51.85 30.68
CA VAL A 799 12.29 50.53 31.10
C VAL A 799 11.39 50.03 32.22
N VAL A 800 10.54 49.04 31.94
CA VAL A 800 9.60 48.53 32.92
C VAL A 800 9.75 47.03 33.08
N GLY A 801 9.96 46.59 34.32
CA GLY A 801 9.94 45.22 34.73
C GLY A 801 8.59 44.81 35.29
N THR A 802 8.11 43.63 34.93
CA THR A 802 6.91 43.05 35.53
C THR A 802 7.21 41.60 35.97
N CYS A 803 6.50 41.12 36.98
CA CYS A 803 6.63 39.74 37.45
C CYS A 803 5.23 39.15 37.61
N GLN A 804 4.89 38.16 36.78
CA GLN A 804 3.61 37.45 36.84
C GLN A 804 3.88 35.96 37.15
N GLU A 805 3.22 35.44 38.16
CA GLU A 805 3.36 34.03 38.61
C GLU A 805 4.84 33.61 38.79
N GLY A 806 5.69 34.53 39.32
CA GLY A 806 7.11 34.22 39.50
C GLY A 806 7.96 34.32 38.26
N LYS A 807 7.41 34.72 37.11
CA LYS A 807 8.15 34.90 35.85
C LYS A 807 8.42 36.39 35.60
N PRO A 808 9.69 36.83 35.75
CA PRO A 808 10.04 38.21 35.48
C PRO A 808 10.07 38.51 33.97
N SER A 809 9.59 39.68 33.58
CA SER A 809 9.74 40.15 32.23
C SER A 809 10.18 41.62 32.23
N LEU A 810 10.99 42.00 31.26
CA LEU A 810 11.52 43.36 31.06
C LEU A 810 11.00 43.92 29.72
N THR A 811 10.51 45.16 29.72
CA THR A 811 10.06 45.84 28.51
C THR A 811 10.83 47.13 28.37
N ILE A 812 11.43 47.38 27.21
CA ILE A 812 12.10 48.64 26.86
C ILE A 812 11.35 49.27 25.68
N MET A 813 11.03 50.55 25.82
CA MET A 813 10.52 51.39 24.72
C MET A 813 11.34 52.67 24.64
N LEU A 814 11.78 53.02 23.45
CA LEU A 814 12.55 54.24 23.17
C LEU A 814 11.75 55.16 22.21
N GLY A 815 11.75 56.41 22.49
CA GLY A 815 11.21 57.44 21.60
C GLY A 815 12.08 57.67 20.36
N ASP A 816 11.52 58.33 19.37
CA ASP A 816 12.18 58.51 18.07
C ASP A 816 13.50 59.28 18.16
N ASP A 817 13.58 60.32 19.03
CA ASP A 817 14.78 61.11 19.24
C ASP A 817 15.92 60.29 19.89
N VAL A 818 15.56 59.32 20.73
CA VAL A 818 16.52 58.43 21.40
C VAL A 818 17.07 57.40 20.42
N VAL A 819 16.20 56.86 19.60
CA VAL A 819 16.61 55.90 18.54
C VAL A 819 17.50 56.61 17.50
N ALA A 820 17.17 57.85 17.13
CA ALA A 820 17.96 58.65 16.19
C ALA A 820 19.40 58.94 16.68
N LYS A 821 19.64 58.93 18.00
CA LYS A 821 20.97 59.05 18.61
C LYS A 821 21.76 57.72 18.59
N GLY A 822 21.21 56.63 18.02
CA GLY A 822 21.89 55.35 17.85
C GLY A 822 21.55 54.32 18.91
N VAL A 823 20.78 54.61 19.93
CA VAL A 823 20.41 53.68 21.00
C VAL A 823 19.46 52.63 20.46
N ASN A 824 19.72 51.32 20.78
CA ASN A 824 18.97 50.18 20.26
C ASN A 824 18.43 49.33 21.40
N ALA A 825 17.11 49.39 21.63
CA ALA A 825 16.41 48.61 22.67
C ALA A 825 16.67 47.11 22.57
N GLY A 826 16.77 46.57 21.36
CA GLY A 826 17.01 45.14 21.15
C GLY A 826 18.45 44.68 21.53
N LYS A 827 19.43 45.58 21.48
CA LYS A 827 20.79 45.33 21.99
C LYS A 827 20.81 45.40 23.51
N VAL A 828 20.29 46.51 24.06
CA VAL A 828 20.26 46.79 25.50
C VAL A 828 19.52 45.67 26.26
N ILE A 829 18.36 45.25 25.77
CA ILE A 829 17.56 44.23 26.49
C ILE A 829 18.24 42.89 26.56
N ARG A 830 19.04 42.52 25.55
CA ARG A 830 19.79 41.22 25.55
C ARG A 830 20.88 41.19 26.64
N GLU A 831 21.50 42.34 26.90
CA GLU A 831 22.47 42.45 27.98
C GLU A 831 21.81 42.52 29.35
N ALA A 832 20.81 43.39 29.51
CA ALA A 832 20.10 43.54 30.76
C ALA A 832 19.36 42.28 31.23
N ALA A 833 18.82 41.49 30.30
CA ALA A 833 18.12 40.23 30.60
C ALA A 833 19.04 39.16 31.22
N ARG A 834 20.36 39.22 31.06
CA ARG A 834 21.32 38.28 31.65
C ARG A 834 21.32 38.38 33.18
N GLU A 835 21.05 39.58 33.73
CA GLU A 835 20.96 39.79 35.20
C GLU A 835 19.87 38.88 35.81
N MET A 836 18.77 38.67 35.13
CA MET A 836 17.66 37.85 35.61
C MET A 836 17.67 36.41 35.00
N ASN A 837 18.84 35.94 34.52
CA ASN A 837 19.00 34.63 33.84
C ASN A 837 18.00 34.45 32.69
N GLY A 838 17.81 35.49 31.90
CA GLY A 838 16.83 35.61 30.86
C GLY A 838 17.44 35.85 29.47
N GLY A 839 16.55 35.93 28.49
CA GLY A 839 16.84 36.30 27.14
C GLY A 839 15.69 37.06 26.50
N GLY A 840 16.03 37.86 25.52
CA GLY A 840 15.03 38.69 24.82
C GLY A 840 15.57 39.31 23.54
N GLY A 841 14.75 40.15 22.95
CA GLY A 841 15.08 40.85 21.74
C GLY A 841 13.92 41.72 21.26
N GLY A 842 14.10 42.38 20.16
CA GLY A 842 13.08 43.23 19.59
C GLY A 842 13.64 44.16 18.52
N GLN A 843 12.87 45.18 18.25
CA GLN A 843 13.20 46.27 17.30
C GLN A 843 14.08 47.34 17.96
N PRO A 844 14.72 48.23 17.22
CA PRO A 844 15.52 49.31 17.80
C PRO A 844 14.77 50.19 18.79
N PHE A 845 13.46 50.35 18.66
CA PHE A 845 12.65 51.21 19.52
C PHE A 845 11.86 50.43 20.60
N PHE A 846 11.67 49.11 20.43
CA PHE A 846 10.85 48.29 21.34
C PHE A 846 11.44 46.87 21.47
N ALA A 847 11.69 46.48 22.70
CA ALA A 847 12.18 45.13 22.98
C ALA A 847 11.60 44.59 24.28
N THR A 848 11.46 43.26 24.34
CA THR A 848 10.99 42.53 25.51
C THR A 848 11.92 41.37 25.83
N ALA A 849 12.04 41.05 27.13
CA ALA A 849 12.80 39.89 27.60
C ALA A 849 12.05 39.20 28.71
N GLY A 850 12.21 37.83 28.76
CA GLY A 850 11.76 37.05 29.93
C GLY A 850 12.97 36.52 30.69
N GLY A 851 12.82 36.33 32.01
CA GLY A 851 13.85 35.82 32.91
C GLY A 851 13.38 34.63 33.76
N LYS A 852 14.34 34.02 34.48
CA LYS A 852 14.05 32.91 35.42
C LYS A 852 14.26 33.32 36.89
N ASN A 853 14.86 34.45 37.15
CA ASN A 853 15.17 34.95 38.49
C ASN A 853 14.43 36.27 38.80
N PRO A 854 13.27 36.24 39.51
CA PRO A 854 12.48 37.45 39.80
C PRO A 854 13.20 38.42 40.76
N ASP A 855 14.06 37.92 41.67
CA ASP A 855 14.78 38.77 42.64
C ASP A 855 15.78 39.71 41.97
N LYS A 856 16.18 39.40 40.75
CA LYS A 856 17.12 40.17 39.95
C LYS A 856 16.45 41.12 38.93
N LEU A 857 15.15 41.25 38.96
CA LEU A 857 14.41 42.10 38.03
C LEU A 857 14.82 43.56 38.15
N GLN A 858 15.03 44.09 39.41
CA GLN A 858 15.48 45.44 39.61
C GLN A 858 16.90 45.66 39.05
N ALA A 859 17.80 44.72 39.25
CA ALA A 859 19.15 44.78 38.70
C ALA A 859 19.15 44.84 37.16
N ALA A 860 18.21 44.12 36.51
CA ALA A 860 18.04 44.14 35.06
C ALA A 860 17.50 45.50 34.58
N ILE A 861 16.60 46.12 35.33
CA ILE A 861 16.10 47.49 35.04
C ILE A 861 17.26 48.49 35.13
N ASP A 862 17.99 48.47 36.24
CA ASP A 862 19.11 49.39 36.49
C ASP A 862 20.20 49.25 35.43
N LYS A 863 20.53 48.03 35.03
CA LYS A 863 21.48 47.73 33.96
C LYS A 863 21.01 48.25 32.60
N ALA A 864 19.72 48.09 32.29
CA ALA A 864 19.15 48.63 31.05
C ALA A 864 19.25 50.15 30.99
N VAL A 865 18.95 50.80 32.12
CA VAL A 865 19.06 52.30 32.25
C VAL A 865 20.51 52.73 32.10
N GLU A 866 21.46 52.09 32.78
CA GLU A 866 22.89 52.35 32.67
C GLU A 866 23.36 52.34 31.21
N LEU A 867 23.07 51.22 30.53
CA LEU A 867 23.47 51.04 29.12
C LEU A 867 22.87 52.10 28.19
N ILE A 868 21.59 52.43 28.37
CA ILE A 868 20.93 53.48 27.57
C ILE A 868 21.57 54.85 27.83
N MET A 869 21.81 55.20 29.09
CA MET A 869 22.35 56.49 29.46
C MET A 869 23.82 56.64 29.05
N ASP A 870 24.58 55.57 29.00
CA ASP A 870 25.97 55.60 28.51
C ASP A 870 26.05 55.78 26.98
N GLU A 871 25.11 55.20 26.22
CA GLU A 871 25.00 55.40 24.76
C GLU A 871 24.48 56.83 24.41
N LEU A 872 23.92 57.56 25.38
CA LEU A 872 23.39 58.94 25.20
C LEU A 872 24.39 60.04 25.57
N LYS A 873 25.50 59.68 26.30
CA LYS A 873 26.61 60.63 26.59
C LYS A 873 27.46 60.88 25.38
#